data_84fe8daa2e93c79c1955f8cc07277491
#
_entry.id   84fe8daa2e93c79c1955f8cc07277491
#
_cell.length_a   1.000
_cell.length_b   1.000
_cell.length_c   1.000
_cell.angle_alpha   90.00
_cell.angle_beta   90.00
_cell.angle_gamma   90.00
#
_symmetry.space_group_name_H-M   'P 1'
#
loop_
_entity.id
_entity.type
_entity.pdbx_description
1 polymer ?
#
loop_
_entity_poly.entity_id
_entity_poly.type
_entity_poly.pdbx_seq_one_letter_code
_entity_poly.pdbx_strand_id
1 'polypeptide(L)'
;MAYAKPNQRFRDKQRHVVDLIMRIWVKSSGVGIIAGLMLICFYLLAVIAPIFTSVTVEPLSQYSVSYPHTTLAIGSDEQGKMAYRIDDTGQVQFIDLVSKALVSKKQIIENPTAFTSTIESQDWFAFGDSQGRVQFAQIGFQTNYSKGDRQLIPLVENFSPFPSIQVDKNKQPLTQLALSLTATEGVILATTQDEKLLGVELDSVVNQMTGESVWKAIPIEFEQSGLDKIDALLSMVITPNNDFLYLLYQHELQVWKLKDHKAHLRESIVLKESAQKLTLLSGANSVLVQFDNGSLSQWFDTINNEKRTLTPVRTFNFDAPIVQLSPEVYRKGVSVIDEKGNLSLIHTTTEKKLYSQHLFTDNVLAVTQPPNAEKLIVLTKKGWECFQVTNPHPEVSVQSVFGKIWYEGYPEPAYIWQSTAANDDFESKFSLMPLAFGTLKAAFYALIFAGPIAIGSAIYTAYFMSSNVRRYVKPTIEIMEALPTVIIGLLAGIWLAPIVENNLVAVFSLFVLFPLSMMIIAFIWHILPAHIMRKLPRGQHAILLIPALLGIGYLTFNYGYLIESWLFNGDLRHYLGDKGVGYDQRNALVVGIAMGAAIIPTIYTIAEDAIFSVPKHLSEGSLALGATQWQTLTNVVLLTASPGIFSAVMMGLGRAVGETMIVLMATGNTPLMDGNILEGMRTLAANIAIEMPESEMGSTHFRMLFLAAFLLFVFTFFVNSLAEWIRQGLREKYRSL
;
A
#
# COMPACT_ATOMS: atom_id res chain seq x y z
N MET A 1 4.66 -68.86 46.03
CA MET A 1 3.60 -68.01 45.44
C MET A 1 3.20 -66.96 46.47
N ALA A 2 3.70 -65.72 46.35
CA ALA A 2 3.35 -64.64 47.27
C ALA A 2 2.03 -64.03 46.83
N TYR A 3 0.98 -64.18 47.60
CA TYR A 3 -0.29 -63.53 47.40
C TYR A 3 -0.10 -62.01 47.59
N ALA A 4 -0.12 -61.23 46.47
CA ALA A 4 -0.15 -59.79 46.54
C ALA A 4 -1.41 -59.36 47.30
N LYS A 5 -1.27 -58.51 48.33
CA LYS A 5 -2.34 -57.96 49.15
C LYS A 5 -3.40 -57.29 48.28
N PRO A 6 -4.70 -57.41 48.53
CA PRO A 6 -5.78 -56.86 47.68
C PRO A 6 -5.67 -55.33 47.41
N ASN A 7 -5.09 -54.61 48.34
CA ASN A 7 -4.82 -53.16 48.16
C ASN A 7 -3.76 -52.79 47.09
N GLN A 8 -2.83 -53.69 46.76
CA GLN A 8 -1.84 -53.46 45.71
C GLN A 8 -2.45 -53.56 44.30
N ARG A 9 -3.32 -54.58 44.08
CA ARG A 9 -4.01 -54.78 42.79
C ARG A 9 -4.97 -53.60 42.46
N PHE A 10 -5.59 -53.00 43.45
CA PHE A 10 -6.47 -51.84 43.29
C PHE A 10 -5.67 -50.56 42.95
N ARG A 11 -4.53 -50.36 43.63
CA ARG A 11 -3.58 -49.27 43.35
C ARG A 11 -2.95 -49.39 41.95
N ASP A 12 -2.63 -50.59 41.49
CA ASP A 12 -2.06 -50.82 40.18
C ASP A 12 -3.10 -50.58 39.07
N LYS A 13 -4.36 -51.00 39.26
CA LYS A 13 -5.47 -50.61 38.34
C LYS A 13 -5.69 -49.11 38.28
N GLN A 14 -5.67 -48.41 39.40
CA GLN A 14 -5.79 -46.95 39.42
C GLN A 14 -4.61 -46.27 38.68
N ARG A 15 -3.38 -46.76 38.86
CA ARG A 15 -2.21 -46.24 38.13
C ARG A 15 -2.33 -46.46 36.64
N HIS A 16 -2.78 -47.62 36.16
CA HIS A 16 -3.00 -47.89 34.74
C HIS A 16 -4.10 -46.99 34.16
N VAL A 17 -5.18 -46.73 34.88
CA VAL A 17 -6.25 -45.85 34.45
C VAL A 17 -5.73 -44.39 34.35
N VAL A 18 -5.01 -43.92 35.37
CA VAL A 18 -4.40 -42.58 35.35
C VAL A 18 -3.39 -42.45 34.21
N ASP A 19 -2.53 -43.46 33.99
CA ASP A 19 -1.57 -43.45 32.88
C ASP A 19 -2.28 -43.42 31.51
N LEU A 20 -3.36 -44.18 31.35
CA LEU A 20 -4.17 -44.14 30.11
C LEU A 20 -4.82 -42.77 29.90
N ILE A 21 -5.43 -42.18 30.93
CA ILE A 21 -6.04 -40.86 30.87
C ILE A 21 -4.97 -39.82 30.53
N MET A 22 -3.81 -39.86 31.18
CA MET A 22 -2.72 -38.93 30.90
C MET A 22 -2.17 -39.07 29.49
N ARG A 23 -2.03 -40.28 28.97
CA ARG A 23 -1.64 -40.53 27.57
C ARG A 23 -2.65 -39.94 26.58
N ILE A 24 -3.94 -40.18 26.83
CA ILE A 24 -5.00 -39.61 25.96
C ILE A 24 -4.96 -38.09 26.03
N TRP A 25 -4.86 -37.52 27.24
CA TRP A 25 -4.82 -36.07 27.44
C TRP A 25 -3.63 -35.40 26.75
N VAL A 26 -2.41 -35.97 26.91
CA VAL A 26 -1.20 -35.45 26.24
C VAL A 26 -1.31 -35.55 24.71
N LYS A 27 -1.81 -36.69 24.19
CA LYS A 27 -2.03 -36.84 22.74
C LYS A 27 -3.08 -35.86 22.22
N SER A 28 -4.19 -35.73 22.93
CA SER A 28 -5.26 -34.80 22.54
C SER A 28 -4.80 -33.33 22.57
N SER A 29 -3.98 -32.97 23.57
CA SER A 29 -3.38 -31.63 23.65
C SER A 29 -2.44 -31.37 22.47
N GLY A 30 -1.58 -32.32 22.11
CA GLY A 30 -0.69 -32.22 20.96
C GLY A 30 -1.45 -32.07 19.63
N VAL A 31 -2.48 -32.92 19.41
CA VAL A 31 -3.36 -32.83 18.23
C VAL A 31 -4.14 -31.48 18.25
N GLY A 32 -4.61 -31.06 19.42
CA GLY A 32 -5.33 -29.79 19.59
C GLY A 32 -4.51 -28.56 19.20
N ILE A 33 -3.21 -28.55 19.52
CA ILE A 33 -2.31 -27.45 19.09
C ILE A 33 -2.18 -27.41 17.56
N ILE A 34 -1.96 -28.58 16.94
CA ILE A 34 -1.85 -28.65 15.47
C ILE A 34 -3.17 -28.24 14.80
N ALA A 35 -4.30 -28.73 15.34
CA ALA A 35 -5.62 -28.36 14.84
C ALA A 35 -5.88 -26.85 15.00
N GLY A 36 -5.47 -26.25 16.12
CA GLY A 36 -5.57 -24.80 16.32
C GLY A 36 -4.74 -23.99 15.32
N LEU A 37 -3.50 -24.40 15.05
CA LEU A 37 -2.66 -23.75 14.02
C LEU A 37 -3.27 -23.88 12.63
N MET A 38 -3.79 -25.07 12.26
CA MET A 38 -4.47 -25.26 10.99
C MET A 38 -5.74 -24.41 10.88
N LEU A 39 -6.52 -24.31 11.95
CA LEU A 39 -7.74 -23.51 11.99
C LEU A 39 -7.43 -22.02 11.77
N ILE A 40 -6.37 -21.49 12.38
CA ILE A 40 -5.91 -20.12 12.13
C ILE A 40 -5.53 -19.94 10.66
N CYS A 41 -4.75 -20.86 10.09
CA CYS A 41 -4.36 -20.82 8.69
C CYS A 41 -5.59 -20.83 7.75
N PHE A 42 -6.55 -21.75 7.98
CA PHE A 42 -7.78 -21.82 7.20
C PHE A 42 -8.66 -20.58 7.37
N TYR A 43 -8.73 -20.02 8.56
CA TYR A 43 -9.47 -18.77 8.81
C TYR A 43 -8.87 -17.60 8.03
N LEU A 44 -7.54 -17.42 8.09
CA LEU A 44 -6.84 -16.39 7.31
C LEU A 44 -7.12 -16.55 5.81
N LEU A 45 -6.99 -17.77 5.28
CA LEU A 45 -7.27 -18.08 3.88
C LEU A 45 -8.73 -17.81 3.50
N ALA A 46 -9.69 -18.14 4.36
CA ALA A 46 -11.12 -17.91 4.12
C ALA A 46 -11.44 -16.40 4.04
N VAL A 47 -10.80 -15.57 4.86
CA VAL A 47 -10.97 -14.10 4.81
C VAL A 47 -10.31 -13.51 3.57
N ILE A 48 -9.19 -14.06 3.11
CA ILE A 48 -8.43 -13.59 1.95
C ILE A 48 -9.07 -14.06 0.62
N ALA A 49 -9.69 -15.24 0.60
CA ALA A 49 -10.18 -15.89 -0.62
C ALA A 49 -11.02 -14.98 -1.55
N PRO A 50 -11.93 -14.11 -1.05
CA PRO A 50 -12.72 -13.24 -1.91
C PRO A 50 -11.90 -12.22 -2.72
N ILE A 51 -10.67 -11.89 -2.34
CA ILE A 51 -9.79 -11.01 -3.14
C ILE A 51 -9.44 -11.63 -4.51
N PHE A 52 -9.37 -12.96 -4.57
CA PHE A 52 -8.96 -13.71 -5.75
C PHE A 52 -10.13 -14.32 -6.52
N THR A 53 -11.38 -13.99 -6.14
CA THR A 53 -12.55 -14.47 -6.90
C THR A 53 -12.63 -13.76 -8.25
N SER A 54 -13.03 -14.49 -9.28
CA SER A 54 -13.27 -13.94 -10.60
C SER A 54 -14.50 -13.05 -10.61
N VAL A 55 -14.46 -12.01 -11.43
CA VAL A 55 -15.62 -11.14 -11.69
C VAL A 55 -16.73 -11.95 -12.36
N THR A 56 -17.95 -11.76 -11.92
CA THR A 56 -19.15 -12.33 -12.56
C THR A 56 -20.08 -11.23 -13.03
N VAL A 57 -20.68 -11.45 -14.21
CA VAL A 57 -21.69 -10.58 -14.80
C VAL A 57 -22.91 -11.46 -15.11
N GLU A 58 -24.03 -11.20 -14.43
CA GLU A 58 -25.23 -11.99 -14.54
C GLU A 58 -26.40 -11.12 -15.03
N PRO A 59 -27.23 -11.57 -15.99
CA PRO A 59 -28.38 -10.82 -16.43
C PRO A 59 -29.40 -10.70 -15.31
N LEU A 60 -29.82 -9.46 -14.99
CA LEU A 60 -30.78 -9.17 -13.92
C LEU A 60 -32.19 -8.93 -14.46
N SER A 61 -32.32 -8.03 -15.44
CA SER A 61 -33.62 -7.68 -16.01
C SER A 61 -33.46 -7.14 -17.44
N GLN A 62 -34.52 -7.33 -18.24
CA GLN A 62 -34.61 -6.76 -19.57
C GLN A 62 -35.97 -6.07 -19.73
N TYR A 63 -35.97 -4.90 -20.36
CA TYR A 63 -37.16 -4.11 -20.65
C TYR A 63 -37.17 -3.69 -22.11
N SER A 64 -38.04 -4.28 -22.91
CA SER A 64 -38.13 -3.98 -24.33
C SER A 64 -38.90 -2.68 -24.55
N VAL A 65 -38.26 -1.72 -25.14
CA VAL A 65 -38.84 -0.44 -25.56
C VAL A 65 -38.07 0.09 -26.76
N SER A 66 -38.76 0.60 -27.75
CA SER A 66 -38.15 1.24 -28.91
C SER A 66 -38.24 2.75 -28.79
N TYR A 67 -37.16 3.41 -29.05
CA TYR A 67 -37.07 4.88 -29.02
C TYR A 67 -36.95 5.43 -30.45
N PRO A 68 -37.80 6.41 -30.85
CA PRO A 68 -37.79 6.98 -32.19
C PRO A 68 -36.60 7.93 -32.42
N HIS A 69 -36.06 8.49 -31.33
CA HIS A 69 -34.97 9.48 -31.35
C HIS A 69 -33.65 8.87 -30.92
N THR A 70 -32.56 9.43 -31.41
CA THR A 70 -31.20 9.00 -31.02
C THR A 70 -30.94 9.30 -29.56
N THR A 71 -30.14 8.46 -28.90
CA THR A 71 -29.78 8.63 -27.51
C THR A 71 -28.45 9.37 -27.42
N LEU A 72 -28.41 10.48 -26.69
CA LEU A 72 -27.19 11.25 -26.43
C LEU A 72 -26.47 10.72 -25.21
N ALA A 73 -27.17 10.47 -24.12
CA ALA A 73 -26.60 9.93 -22.89
C ALA A 73 -27.65 9.13 -22.10
N ILE A 74 -27.17 8.27 -21.23
CA ILE A 74 -27.95 7.60 -20.17
C ILE A 74 -27.18 7.73 -18.84
N GLY A 75 -27.92 7.67 -17.75
CA GLY A 75 -27.37 7.61 -16.41
C GLY A 75 -28.32 6.92 -15.45
N SER A 76 -27.92 6.69 -14.21
CA SER A 76 -28.73 6.01 -13.20
C SER A 76 -28.55 6.59 -11.80
N ASP A 77 -29.44 6.22 -10.90
CA ASP A 77 -29.26 6.49 -9.48
C ASP A 77 -28.13 5.62 -8.90
N GLU A 78 -27.68 5.94 -7.69
CA GLU A 78 -26.59 5.29 -6.98
C GLU A 78 -26.69 3.74 -6.90
N GLN A 79 -27.92 3.21 -6.84
CA GLN A 79 -28.17 1.75 -6.75
C GLN A 79 -28.64 1.13 -8.06
N GLY A 80 -28.78 1.91 -9.14
CA GLY A 80 -29.30 1.45 -10.43
C GLY A 80 -30.72 0.89 -10.35
N LYS A 81 -31.61 1.58 -9.62
CA LYS A 81 -33.05 1.30 -9.58
C LYS A 81 -33.82 2.10 -10.62
N MET A 82 -33.40 3.33 -10.82
CA MET A 82 -33.91 4.25 -11.82
C MET A 82 -32.84 4.65 -12.80
N ALA A 83 -33.23 4.88 -14.04
CA ALA A 83 -32.33 5.41 -15.07
C ALA A 83 -32.99 6.62 -15.76
N TYR A 84 -32.14 7.46 -16.35
CA TYR A 84 -32.61 8.47 -17.27
C TYR A 84 -31.96 8.31 -18.65
N ARG A 85 -32.66 8.81 -19.66
CA ARG A 85 -32.21 8.87 -21.05
C ARG A 85 -32.40 10.28 -21.57
N ILE A 86 -31.38 10.80 -22.20
CA ILE A 86 -31.38 12.10 -22.90
C ILE A 86 -31.38 11.80 -24.39
N ASP A 87 -32.30 12.41 -25.14
CA ASP A 87 -32.38 12.23 -26.59
C ASP A 87 -31.96 13.47 -27.38
N ASP A 88 -31.84 13.31 -28.71
CA ASP A 88 -31.41 14.34 -29.64
C ASP A 88 -32.39 15.52 -29.78
N THR A 89 -33.64 15.38 -29.28
CA THR A 89 -34.59 16.49 -29.19
C THR A 89 -34.37 17.36 -27.94
N GLY A 90 -33.45 16.98 -27.03
CA GLY A 90 -33.22 17.63 -25.75
C GLY A 90 -34.23 17.26 -24.67
N GLN A 91 -34.94 16.13 -24.81
CA GLN A 91 -35.88 15.58 -23.83
C GLN A 91 -35.17 14.60 -22.91
N VAL A 92 -35.40 14.72 -21.60
CA VAL A 92 -34.99 13.74 -20.58
C VAL A 92 -36.17 12.88 -20.19
N GLN A 93 -35.97 11.56 -20.17
CA GLN A 93 -36.96 10.57 -19.79
C GLN A 93 -36.42 9.77 -18.60
N PHE A 94 -37.17 9.71 -17.49
CA PHE A 94 -36.85 8.93 -16.30
C PHE A 94 -37.66 7.65 -16.25
N ILE A 95 -36.99 6.53 -16.01
CA ILE A 95 -37.55 5.20 -16.10
C ILE A 95 -37.17 4.45 -14.82
N ASP A 96 -38.18 3.82 -14.21
CA ASP A 96 -37.94 2.86 -13.13
C ASP A 96 -37.63 1.47 -13.74
N LEU A 97 -36.43 0.99 -13.54
CA LEU A 97 -35.94 -0.28 -14.09
C LEU A 97 -36.52 -1.51 -13.38
N VAL A 98 -37.10 -1.33 -12.19
CA VAL A 98 -37.74 -2.40 -11.42
C VAL A 98 -39.18 -2.57 -11.87
N SER A 99 -39.99 -1.49 -11.86
CA SER A 99 -41.37 -1.51 -12.29
C SER A 99 -41.53 -1.45 -13.81
N LYS A 100 -40.46 -1.16 -14.55
CA LYS A 100 -40.40 -1.00 -16.00
C LYS A 100 -41.35 0.11 -16.51
N ALA A 101 -41.55 1.14 -15.71
CA ALA A 101 -42.46 2.23 -15.97
C ALA A 101 -41.72 3.53 -16.27
N LEU A 102 -42.27 4.32 -17.19
CA LEU A 102 -41.84 5.70 -17.39
C LEU A 102 -42.36 6.54 -16.21
N VAL A 103 -41.45 7.18 -15.48
CA VAL A 103 -41.79 7.99 -14.29
C VAL A 103 -42.09 9.43 -14.66
N SER A 104 -41.24 10.05 -15.46
CA SER A 104 -41.42 11.44 -15.91
C SER A 104 -40.71 11.73 -17.22
N LYS A 105 -41.12 12.81 -17.88
CA LYS A 105 -40.46 13.39 -19.05
C LYS A 105 -40.30 14.89 -18.84
N LYS A 106 -39.16 15.45 -19.20
CA LYS A 106 -38.92 16.89 -19.11
C LYS A 106 -38.13 17.38 -20.32
N GLN A 107 -38.59 18.47 -20.98
CA GLN A 107 -37.85 19.12 -22.03
C GLN A 107 -36.89 20.14 -21.44
N ILE A 108 -35.59 20.11 -21.84
CA ILE A 108 -34.57 21.06 -21.40
C ILE A 108 -34.40 22.13 -22.47
N ILE A 109 -34.17 21.73 -23.69
CA ILE A 109 -33.94 22.58 -24.83
C ILE A 109 -34.62 21.97 -26.07
N GLU A 110 -34.94 22.74 -27.08
CA GLU A 110 -35.47 22.23 -28.34
C GLU A 110 -34.36 22.05 -29.36
N ASN A 111 -34.19 20.84 -29.86
CA ASN A 111 -33.25 20.45 -30.93
C ASN A 111 -31.80 20.98 -30.72
N PRO A 112 -31.08 20.52 -29.72
CA PRO A 112 -29.69 20.90 -29.52
C PRO A 112 -28.84 20.48 -30.71
N THR A 113 -27.88 21.32 -31.08
CA THR A 113 -26.90 21.05 -32.16
C THR A 113 -25.61 20.39 -31.63
N ALA A 114 -25.31 20.60 -30.36
CA ALA A 114 -24.15 20.03 -29.68
C ALA A 114 -24.52 19.61 -28.26
N PHE A 115 -23.83 18.62 -27.75
CA PHE A 115 -24.07 18.05 -26.42
C PHE A 115 -22.77 17.62 -25.77
N THR A 116 -22.66 17.80 -24.46
CA THR A 116 -21.60 17.22 -23.63
C THR A 116 -22.08 17.03 -22.18
N SER A 117 -21.35 16.23 -21.44
CA SER A 117 -21.50 16.08 -19.99
C SER A 117 -20.16 16.36 -19.30
N THR A 118 -20.22 16.73 -18.02
CA THR A 118 -19.06 16.68 -17.13
C THR A 118 -18.66 15.21 -16.88
N ILE A 119 -17.62 14.98 -16.11
CA ILE A 119 -17.32 13.66 -15.58
C ILE A 119 -18.54 13.11 -14.80
N GLU A 120 -18.71 11.80 -14.78
CA GLU A 120 -19.90 11.14 -14.22
C GLU A 120 -20.19 11.47 -12.75
N SER A 121 -19.21 11.94 -11.99
CA SER A 121 -19.36 12.36 -10.58
C SER A 121 -20.05 13.74 -10.38
N GLN A 122 -20.24 14.55 -11.44
CA GLN A 122 -20.75 15.92 -11.33
C GLN A 122 -22.16 16.13 -11.83
N ASP A 123 -22.74 15.22 -12.64
CA ASP A 123 -24.11 15.22 -13.15
C ASP A 123 -24.55 16.49 -13.89
N TRP A 124 -23.62 17.28 -14.45
CA TRP A 124 -23.90 18.45 -15.26
C TRP A 124 -23.84 18.15 -16.75
N PHE A 125 -24.79 18.69 -17.47
CA PHE A 125 -24.93 18.55 -18.92
C PHE A 125 -25.01 19.93 -19.60
N ALA A 126 -24.35 20.05 -20.75
CA ALA A 126 -24.40 21.25 -21.57
C ALA A 126 -24.98 20.94 -22.95
N PHE A 127 -25.88 21.81 -23.39
CA PHE A 127 -26.56 21.73 -24.66
C PHE A 127 -26.29 23.01 -25.47
N GLY A 128 -25.72 22.88 -26.66
CA GLY A 128 -25.51 23.98 -27.60
C GLY A 128 -26.67 24.09 -28.56
N ASP A 129 -26.99 25.32 -28.94
CA ASP A 129 -28.03 25.63 -29.91
C ASP A 129 -27.50 26.16 -31.24
N SER A 130 -28.39 26.34 -32.22
CA SER A 130 -28.11 26.93 -33.52
C SER A 130 -27.83 28.43 -33.50
N GLN A 131 -27.95 29.10 -32.32
CA GLN A 131 -27.71 30.52 -32.14
C GLN A 131 -26.39 30.79 -31.36
N GLY A 132 -25.53 29.77 -31.21
CA GLY A 132 -24.24 29.89 -30.51
C GLY A 132 -24.36 30.06 -28.99
N ARG A 133 -25.48 29.63 -28.39
CA ARG A 133 -25.71 29.65 -26.94
C ARG A 133 -25.55 28.25 -26.35
N VAL A 134 -25.13 28.19 -25.09
CA VAL A 134 -25.07 26.97 -24.29
C VAL A 134 -26.00 27.07 -23.10
N GLN A 135 -26.84 26.06 -22.91
CA GLN A 135 -27.71 25.89 -21.76
C GLN A 135 -27.23 24.73 -20.91
N PHE A 136 -27.27 24.89 -19.59
CA PHE A 136 -26.82 23.88 -18.63
C PHE A 136 -28.00 23.30 -17.86
N ALA A 137 -27.95 22.03 -17.60
CA ALA A 137 -28.87 21.36 -16.71
C ALA A 137 -28.14 20.32 -15.85
N GLN A 138 -28.48 20.29 -14.59
CA GLN A 138 -28.16 19.17 -13.72
C GLN A 138 -29.26 18.13 -13.83
N ILE A 139 -28.87 16.87 -14.11
CA ILE A 139 -29.82 15.76 -14.32
C ILE A 139 -29.37 14.61 -13.41
N GLY A 140 -30.25 14.20 -12.53
CA GLY A 140 -29.92 13.16 -11.56
C GLY A 140 -31.13 12.75 -10.73
N PHE A 141 -30.88 12.35 -9.49
CA PHE A 141 -31.88 11.89 -8.55
C PHE A 141 -31.68 12.49 -7.19
N GLN A 142 -32.78 12.97 -6.60
CA GLN A 142 -32.79 13.38 -5.21
C GLN A 142 -33.39 12.27 -4.36
N THR A 143 -32.73 11.95 -3.26
CA THR A 143 -33.24 10.96 -2.31
C THR A 143 -34.05 11.65 -1.22
N ASN A 144 -35.31 11.26 -1.05
CA ASN A 144 -36.15 11.70 0.06
C ASN A 144 -36.54 10.49 0.94
N TYR A 145 -36.44 10.68 2.26
CA TYR A 145 -36.85 9.66 3.24
C TYR A 145 -38.22 10.03 3.80
N SER A 146 -39.27 9.32 3.34
CA SER A 146 -40.64 9.48 3.84
C SER A 146 -41.04 8.23 4.58
N LYS A 147 -41.41 8.32 5.86
CA LYS A 147 -41.88 7.22 6.72
C LYS A 147 -40.89 6.04 6.83
N GLY A 148 -39.58 6.28 6.63
CA GLY A 148 -38.56 5.23 6.68
C GLY A 148 -38.27 4.58 5.32
N ASP A 149 -39.04 4.86 4.29
CA ASP A 149 -38.83 4.36 2.92
C ASP A 149 -38.02 5.40 2.11
N ARG A 150 -36.97 4.92 1.42
CA ARG A 150 -36.17 5.71 0.49
C ARG A 150 -36.93 5.91 -0.79
N GLN A 151 -37.32 7.14 -1.09
CA GLN A 151 -37.99 7.51 -2.35
C GLN A 151 -37.00 8.28 -3.24
N LEU A 152 -36.85 7.86 -4.50
CA LEU A 152 -36.07 8.55 -5.51
C LEU A 152 -36.96 9.49 -6.30
N ILE A 153 -36.57 10.75 -6.35
CA ILE A 153 -37.29 11.79 -7.09
C ILE A 153 -36.38 12.24 -8.25
N PRO A 154 -36.88 12.18 -9.52
CA PRO A 154 -36.18 12.71 -10.67
C PRO A 154 -35.83 14.19 -10.51
N LEU A 155 -34.57 14.55 -10.66
CA LEU A 155 -34.06 15.92 -10.56
C LEU A 155 -33.66 16.42 -11.96
N VAL A 156 -34.20 17.55 -12.36
CA VAL A 156 -33.69 18.31 -13.51
C VAL A 156 -33.76 19.78 -13.13
N GLU A 157 -32.57 20.35 -12.90
CA GLU A 157 -32.41 21.76 -12.51
C GLU A 157 -31.55 22.49 -13.53
N ASN A 158 -31.99 23.68 -13.95
CA ASN A 158 -31.19 24.55 -14.79
C ASN A 158 -30.17 25.29 -13.92
N PHE A 159 -29.02 25.61 -14.49
CA PHE A 159 -28.00 26.38 -13.80
C PHE A 159 -28.54 27.80 -13.50
N SER A 160 -28.86 28.04 -12.23
CA SER A 160 -29.57 29.25 -11.80
C SER A 160 -28.89 30.58 -12.16
N PRO A 161 -27.50 30.68 -12.05
CA PRO A 161 -26.82 31.95 -12.39
C PRO A 161 -26.96 32.36 -13.84
N PHE A 162 -26.97 31.38 -14.75
CA PHE A 162 -27.10 31.58 -16.19
C PHE A 162 -28.05 30.57 -16.82
N PRO A 163 -29.29 30.93 -17.15
CA PRO A 163 -30.19 30.06 -17.90
C PRO A 163 -29.59 29.61 -19.25
N SER A 164 -28.87 30.51 -19.91
CA SER A 164 -28.05 30.22 -21.09
C SER A 164 -26.92 31.26 -21.23
N ILE A 165 -25.80 30.84 -21.82
CA ILE A 165 -24.62 31.70 -22.07
C ILE A 165 -24.39 31.82 -23.57
N GLN A 166 -24.22 33.05 -24.08
CA GLN A 166 -23.79 33.30 -25.44
C GLN A 166 -22.28 33.06 -25.56
N VAL A 167 -21.89 31.93 -26.17
CA VAL A 167 -20.49 31.60 -26.41
C VAL A 167 -19.97 32.22 -27.70
N ASP A 168 -20.75 32.09 -28.78
CA ASP A 168 -20.42 32.75 -30.04
C ASP A 168 -21.23 34.05 -30.26
N LYS A 169 -20.51 35.19 -30.34
CA LYS A 169 -21.10 36.50 -30.63
C LYS A 169 -21.70 36.60 -32.03
N ASN A 170 -21.20 35.80 -32.99
CA ASN A 170 -21.69 35.76 -34.37
C ASN A 170 -22.93 34.85 -34.55
N LYS A 171 -23.37 34.20 -33.45
CA LYS A 171 -24.57 33.35 -33.44
C LYS A 171 -24.50 32.17 -34.43
N GLN A 172 -23.31 31.57 -34.59
CA GLN A 172 -23.15 30.40 -35.42
C GLN A 172 -23.55 29.12 -34.62
N PRO A 173 -24.10 28.10 -35.29
CA PRO A 173 -24.41 26.83 -34.67
C PRO A 173 -23.18 26.22 -34.03
N LEU A 174 -23.35 25.67 -32.81
CA LEU A 174 -22.28 24.93 -32.11
C LEU A 174 -22.27 23.48 -32.59
N THR A 175 -21.09 22.94 -32.84
CA THR A 175 -20.91 21.59 -33.39
C THR A 175 -20.39 20.58 -32.33
N GLN A 176 -19.47 21.01 -31.47
CA GLN A 176 -18.96 20.23 -30.35
C GLN A 176 -18.89 21.09 -29.09
N LEU A 177 -18.96 20.44 -27.94
CA LEU A 177 -18.86 21.05 -26.63
C LEU A 177 -17.93 20.26 -25.71
N ALA A 178 -17.25 20.93 -24.79
CA ALA A 178 -16.69 20.35 -23.59
C ALA A 178 -17.02 21.24 -22.39
N LEU A 179 -17.26 20.60 -21.24
CA LEU A 179 -17.71 21.25 -20.03
C LEU A 179 -16.92 20.75 -18.82
N SER A 180 -16.46 21.66 -17.98
CA SER A 180 -16.11 21.43 -16.59
C SER A 180 -16.86 22.46 -15.76
N LEU A 181 -17.57 22.03 -14.73
CA LEU A 181 -18.36 22.92 -13.89
C LEU A 181 -18.32 22.43 -12.44
N THR A 182 -17.88 23.29 -11.55
CA THR A 182 -17.86 23.09 -10.11
C THR A 182 -18.83 24.07 -9.42
N ALA A 183 -18.90 24.03 -8.11
CA ALA A 183 -19.72 24.95 -7.33
C ALA A 183 -19.27 26.42 -7.41
N THR A 184 -18.02 26.70 -7.75
CA THR A 184 -17.42 28.06 -7.74
C THR A 184 -16.86 28.53 -9.08
N GLU A 185 -16.54 27.61 -9.96
CA GLU A 185 -15.88 27.90 -11.24
C GLU A 185 -16.30 26.90 -12.32
N GLY A 186 -16.12 27.26 -13.57
CA GLY A 186 -16.38 26.39 -14.70
C GLY A 186 -15.70 26.87 -15.98
N VAL A 187 -15.54 25.93 -16.91
CA VAL A 187 -15.00 26.23 -18.26
C VAL A 187 -15.87 25.53 -19.30
N ILE A 188 -16.22 26.29 -20.33
CA ILE A 188 -16.95 25.81 -21.49
C ILE A 188 -16.06 25.99 -22.71
N LEU A 189 -15.95 24.96 -23.52
CA LEU A 189 -15.37 25.03 -24.84
C LEU A 189 -16.42 24.66 -25.87
N ALA A 190 -16.40 25.33 -26.98
CA ALA A 190 -17.29 25.07 -28.10
C ALA A 190 -16.56 25.20 -29.42
N THR A 191 -16.88 24.37 -30.39
CA THR A 191 -16.55 24.58 -31.79
C THR A 191 -17.79 25.08 -32.52
N THR A 192 -17.59 25.98 -33.48
CA THR A 192 -18.66 26.51 -34.34
C THR A 192 -18.63 25.86 -35.71
N GLN A 193 -19.71 26.03 -36.48
CA GLN A 193 -19.77 25.57 -37.85
C GLN A 193 -18.74 26.27 -38.77
N ASP A 194 -18.28 27.46 -38.39
CA ASP A 194 -17.19 28.20 -39.05
C ASP A 194 -15.80 27.76 -38.62
N GLU A 195 -15.68 26.58 -37.98
CA GLU A 195 -14.40 25.97 -37.57
C GLU A 195 -13.59 26.81 -36.59
N LYS A 196 -14.24 27.52 -35.65
CA LYS A 196 -13.62 28.29 -34.60
C LYS A 196 -13.74 27.58 -33.25
N LEU A 197 -12.65 27.53 -32.52
CA LEU A 197 -12.65 27.11 -31.12
C LEU A 197 -12.86 28.36 -30.25
N LEU A 198 -13.90 28.29 -29.42
CA LEU A 198 -14.27 29.35 -28.47
C LEU A 198 -14.25 28.78 -27.06
N GLY A 199 -13.84 29.59 -26.09
CA GLY A 199 -13.82 29.22 -24.69
C GLY A 199 -14.39 30.35 -23.82
N VAL A 200 -15.09 29.95 -22.76
CA VAL A 200 -15.63 30.84 -21.74
C VAL A 200 -15.33 30.25 -20.37
N GLU A 201 -14.69 31.04 -19.54
CA GLU A 201 -14.45 30.73 -18.12
C GLU A 201 -15.56 31.38 -17.28
N LEU A 202 -16.05 30.60 -16.30
CA LEU A 202 -17.12 31.02 -15.39
C LEU A 202 -16.52 31.09 -13.98
N ASP A 203 -16.49 32.30 -13.42
CA ASP A 203 -16.00 32.54 -12.06
C ASP A 203 -17.10 33.02 -11.14
N SER A 204 -17.18 32.44 -9.96
CA SER A 204 -18.09 32.86 -8.91
C SER A 204 -17.35 33.69 -7.86
N VAL A 205 -17.74 34.94 -7.73
CA VAL A 205 -17.22 35.82 -6.66
C VAL A 205 -18.28 35.93 -5.57
N VAL A 206 -17.97 35.35 -4.41
CA VAL A 206 -18.85 35.46 -3.24
C VAL A 206 -18.69 36.83 -2.59
N ASN A 207 -19.77 37.59 -2.49
CA ASN A 207 -19.79 38.81 -1.72
C ASN A 207 -19.70 38.48 -0.23
N GLN A 208 -18.57 38.79 0.39
CA GLN A 208 -18.32 38.49 1.80
C GLN A 208 -19.31 39.11 2.80
N MET A 209 -20.05 40.18 2.39
CA MET A 209 -21.02 40.83 3.26
C MET A 209 -22.44 40.27 3.11
N THR A 210 -22.87 39.86 1.92
CA THR A 210 -24.23 39.37 1.68
C THR A 210 -24.31 37.85 1.56
N GLY A 211 -23.17 37.16 1.37
CA GLY A 211 -23.13 35.73 1.09
C GLY A 211 -23.64 35.34 -0.31
N GLU A 212 -23.99 36.31 -1.15
CA GLU A 212 -24.47 36.07 -2.50
C GLU A 212 -23.32 35.82 -3.46
N SER A 213 -23.43 34.80 -4.29
CA SER A 213 -22.48 34.47 -5.36
C SER A 213 -22.85 35.24 -6.63
N VAL A 214 -21.93 36.02 -7.13
CA VAL A 214 -22.07 36.73 -8.45
C VAL A 214 -21.16 35.99 -9.42
N TRP A 215 -21.75 35.38 -10.43
CA TRP A 215 -21.03 34.69 -11.48
C TRP A 215 -20.70 35.65 -12.64
N LYS A 216 -19.51 35.45 -13.23
CA LYS A 216 -19.04 36.18 -14.40
C LYS A 216 -18.62 35.21 -15.49
N ALA A 217 -18.93 35.52 -16.73
CA ALA A 217 -18.51 34.75 -17.90
C ALA A 217 -17.42 35.57 -18.63
N ILE A 218 -16.22 35.00 -18.71
CA ILE A 218 -15.03 35.65 -19.28
C ILE A 218 -14.56 34.85 -20.48
N PRO A 219 -14.42 35.43 -21.67
CA PRO A 219 -13.89 34.71 -22.84
C PRO A 219 -12.43 34.30 -22.61
N ILE A 220 -12.09 33.07 -23.05
CA ILE A 220 -10.73 32.55 -23.04
C ILE A 220 -10.02 32.96 -24.34
N GLU A 221 -8.83 33.53 -24.21
CA GLU A 221 -7.95 33.82 -25.33
C GLU A 221 -7.03 32.62 -25.63
N PHE A 222 -7.12 32.11 -26.86
CA PHE A 222 -6.24 31.01 -27.31
C PHE A 222 -5.03 31.60 -28.06
N GLU A 223 -3.83 31.02 -27.80
CA GLU A 223 -2.67 31.25 -28.65
C GLU A 223 -2.95 30.78 -30.08
N GLN A 224 -2.64 31.58 -31.09
CA GLN A 224 -2.91 31.23 -32.48
C GLN A 224 -2.06 30.06 -33.02
N SER A 225 -0.93 29.80 -32.40
CA SER A 225 -0.07 28.66 -32.77
C SER A 225 -0.68 27.35 -32.31
N GLY A 226 -1.22 26.54 -33.21
CA GLY A 226 -1.74 25.20 -32.96
C GLY A 226 -3.23 25.01 -33.27
N LEU A 227 -3.96 26.04 -33.67
CA LEU A 227 -5.39 25.98 -33.99
C LEU A 227 -5.70 25.86 -35.51
N ASP A 228 -4.69 25.58 -36.33
CA ASP A 228 -4.82 25.64 -37.82
C ASP A 228 -5.64 24.45 -38.42
N LYS A 229 -6.17 23.52 -37.57
CA LYS A 229 -6.84 22.30 -38.03
C LYS A 229 -8.11 21.96 -37.22
N ILE A 230 -8.90 22.98 -36.85
CA ILE A 230 -10.09 22.77 -36.01
C ILE A 230 -11.17 21.94 -36.74
N ASP A 231 -11.22 21.97 -38.07
CA ASP A 231 -12.05 21.12 -38.92
C ASP A 231 -11.84 19.61 -38.70
N ALA A 232 -10.65 19.20 -38.29
CA ALA A 232 -10.27 17.82 -38.02
C ALA A 232 -10.35 17.44 -36.53
N LEU A 233 -10.91 18.27 -35.66
CA LEU A 233 -11.05 18.00 -34.23
C LEU A 233 -12.05 16.88 -33.97
N LEU A 234 -11.60 15.78 -33.38
CA LEU A 234 -12.44 14.60 -33.08
C LEU A 234 -13.08 14.67 -31.70
N SER A 235 -12.34 15.09 -30.69
CA SER A 235 -12.82 15.11 -29.31
C SER A 235 -12.07 16.17 -28.50
N MET A 236 -12.75 16.76 -27.52
CA MET A 236 -12.15 17.68 -26.56
C MET A 236 -12.65 17.38 -25.16
N VAL A 237 -11.77 17.49 -24.16
CA VAL A 237 -12.09 17.31 -22.74
C VAL A 237 -11.34 18.31 -21.89
N ILE A 238 -11.95 18.68 -20.75
CA ILE A 238 -11.40 19.64 -19.79
C ILE A 238 -11.26 18.90 -18.45
N THR A 239 -10.14 19.11 -17.77
CA THR A 239 -9.97 18.54 -16.42
C THR A 239 -10.89 19.25 -15.42
N PRO A 240 -11.42 18.56 -14.38
CA PRO A 240 -12.34 19.15 -13.41
C PRO A 240 -11.77 20.31 -12.59
N ASN A 241 -10.44 20.38 -12.47
CA ASN A 241 -9.73 21.49 -11.82
C ASN A 241 -9.52 22.70 -12.75
N ASN A 242 -10.05 22.66 -13.98
CA ASN A 242 -9.95 23.70 -14.99
C ASN A 242 -8.51 24.09 -15.41
N ASP A 243 -7.48 23.28 -15.08
CA ASP A 243 -6.08 23.57 -15.40
C ASP A 243 -5.68 23.18 -16.81
N PHE A 244 -6.24 22.07 -17.32
CA PHE A 244 -5.84 21.48 -18.58
C PHE A 244 -7.02 21.19 -19.50
N LEU A 245 -6.75 21.37 -20.78
CA LEU A 245 -7.62 21.09 -21.88
C LEU A 245 -6.88 20.16 -22.86
N TYR A 246 -7.55 19.10 -23.29
CA TYR A 246 -7.05 18.15 -24.26
C TYR A 246 -7.85 18.25 -25.55
N LEU A 247 -7.16 18.42 -26.68
CA LEU A 247 -7.76 18.41 -28.02
C LEU A 247 -7.21 17.20 -28.78
N LEU A 248 -8.09 16.35 -29.27
CA LEU A 248 -7.75 15.15 -30.02
C LEU A 248 -8.03 15.34 -31.50
N TYR A 249 -7.01 15.12 -32.30
CA TYR A 249 -7.08 14.96 -33.75
C TYR A 249 -6.75 13.52 -34.10
N GLN A 250 -6.95 13.15 -35.37
CA GLN A 250 -6.77 11.76 -35.81
C GLN A 250 -5.37 11.17 -35.48
N HIS A 251 -4.32 11.98 -35.64
CA HIS A 251 -2.92 11.58 -35.37
C HIS A 251 -2.17 12.51 -34.43
N GLU A 252 -2.88 13.36 -33.69
CA GLU A 252 -2.29 14.36 -32.81
C GLU A 252 -3.13 14.54 -31.55
N LEU A 253 -2.46 14.62 -30.39
CA LEU A 253 -3.05 14.97 -29.11
C LEU A 253 -2.37 16.24 -28.60
N GLN A 254 -3.13 17.32 -28.49
CA GLN A 254 -2.64 18.59 -27.95
C GLN A 254 -3.06 18.74 -26.50
N VAL A 255 -2.12 19.21 -25.67
CA VAL A 255 -2.35 19.55 -24.27
C VAL A 255 -2.19 21.04 -24.07
N TRP A 256 -3.25 21.69 -23.65
CA TRP A 256 -3.29 23.12 -23.40
C TRP A 256 -3.40 23.37 -21.91
N LYS A 257 -2.70 24.38 -21.41
CA LYS A 257 -2.79 24.84 -20.03
C LYS A 257 -3.62 26.13 -19.97
N LEU A 258 -4.64 26.11 -19.13
CA LEU A 258 -5.48 27.28 -18.84
C LEU A 258 -4.86 28.03 -17.67
N LYS A 259 -4.67 29.34 -17.85
CA LYS A 259 -4.17 30.23 -16.80
C LYS A 259 -4.52 31.69 -17.12
N ASP A 260 -5.06 32.43 -16.15
CA ASP A 260 -5.35 33.85 -16.25
C ASP A 260 -6.21 34.19 -17.49
N HIS A 261 -7.27 33.39 -17.74
CA HIS A 261 -8.19 33.49 -18.89
C HIS A 261 -7.51 33.29 -20.25
N LYS A 262 -6.34 32.64 -20.29
CA LYS A 262 -5.60 32.32 -21.52
C LYS A 262 -5.32 30.82 -21.60
N ALA A 263 -5.39 30.29 -22.81
CA ALA A 263 -5.01 28.95 -23.14
C ALA A 263 -3.65 28.91 -23.86
N HIS A 264 -2.64 28.30 -23.24
CA HIS A 264 -1.31 28.17 -23.79
C HIS A 264 -1.05 26.71 -24.19
N LEU A 265 -0.53 26.48 -25.39
CA LEU A 265 -0.16 25.16 -25.85
C LEU A 265 1.05 24.68 -25.03
N ARG A 266 0.85 23.64 -24.18
CA ARG A 266 1.93 23.02 -23.40
C ARG A 266 2.76 22.06 -24.24
N GLU A 267 2.10 21.19 -25.00
CA GLU A 267 2.73 20.19 -25.85
C GLU A 267 1.76 19.67 -26.92
N SER A 268 2.33 19.20 -28.03
CA SER A 268 1.65 18.48 -29.11
C SER A 268 2.32 17.12 -29.29
N ILE A 269 1.54 16.06 -29.22
CA ILE A 269 1.99 14.66 -29.23
C ILE A 269 1.48 14.00 -30.50
N VAL A 270 2.39 13.49 -31.33
CA VAL A 270 2.03 12.73 -32.52
C VAL A 270 1.64 11.30 -32.13
N LEU A 271 0.44 10.88 -32.53
CA LEU A 271 -0.09 9.55 -32.31
C LEU A 271 0.26 8.65 -33.51
N LYS A 272 0.78 7.46 -33.22
CA LYS A 272 1.13 6.48 -34.25
C LYS A 272 -0.10 5.85 -34.93
N GLU A 273 -1.18 5.71 -34.16
CA GLU A 273 -2.44 5.09 -34.55
C GLU A 273 -3.51 6.15 -34.71
N SER A 274 -4.54 5.86 -35.50
CA SER A 274 -5.69 6.74 -35.72
C SER A 274 -6.56 6.76 -34.46
N ALA A 275 -6.68 7.91 -33.82
CA ALA A 275 -7.48 8.10 -32.62
C ALA A 275 -8.94 8.43 -32.96
N GLN A 276 -9.86 8.07 -32.05
CA GLN A 276 -11.30 8.32 -32.21
C GLN A 276 -11.87 9.22 -31.13
N LYS A 277 -11.58 8.96 -29.86
CA LYS A 277 -12.24 9.63 -28.73
C LYS A 277 -11.35 9.75 -27.51
N LEU A 278 -11.56 10.82 -26.74
CA LEU A 278 -10.99 11.01 -25.40
C LEU A 278 -12.05 10.77 -24.34
N THR A 279 -11.63 10.16 -23.22
CA THR A 279 -12.47 10.01 -22.04
C THR A 279 -11.59 10.24 -20.81
N LEU A 280 -12.06 11.02 -19.83
CA LEU A 280 -11.37 11.17 -18.54
C LEU A 280 -11.66 9.94 -17.67
N LEU A 281 -10.64 9.47 -16.97
CA LEU A 281 -10.81 8.43 -15.95
C LEU A 281 -11.21 9.07 -14.62
N SER A 282 -11.84 8.31 -13.73
CA SER A 282 -12.19 8.78 -12.37
C SER A 282 -11.02 9.53 -11.70
N GLY A 283 -11.32 10.67 -11.06
CA GLY A 283 -10.30 11.57 -10.51
C GLY A 283 -9.58 12.44 -11.55
N ALA A 284 -9.83 12.22 -12.85
CA ALA A 284 -9.40 13.02 -14.01
C ALA A 284 -7.89 13.34 -14.11
N ASN A 285 -7.04 12.61 -13.41
CA ASN A 285 -5.58 12.70 -13.54
C ASN A 285 -5.06 11.92 -14.75
N SER A 286 -5.88 11.04 -15.32
CA SER A 286 -5.61 10.25 -16.50
C SER A 286 -6.61 10.50 -17.61
N VAL A 287 -6.11 10.45 -18.84
CA VAL A 287 -6.91 10.49 -20.07
C VAL A 287 -6.83 9.13 -20.77
N LEU A 288 -7.97 8.62 -21.19
CA LEU A 288 -8.07 7.44 -22.03
C LEU A 288 -8.21 7.87 -23.49
N VAL A 289 -7.33 7.38 -24.33
CA VAL A 289 -7.37 7.58 -25.79
C VAL A 289 -7.82 6.31 -26.46
N GLN A 290 -8.94 6.35 -27.14
CA GLN A 290 -9.51 5.27 -27.92
C GLN A 290 -9.02 5.36 -29.36
N PHE A 291 -8.60 4.22 -29.94
CA PHE A 291 -8.10 4.12 -31.30
C PHE A 291 -9.00 3.24 -32.20
N ASP A 292 -8.93 3.46 -33.50
CA ASP A 292 -9.72 2.74 -34.53
C ASP A 292 -9.43 1.25 -34.59
N ASN A 293 -8.23 0.84 -34.21
CA ASN A 293 -7.80 -0.56 -34.21
C ASN A 293 -8.36 -1.38 -33.02
N GLY A 294 -9.20 -0.78 -32.17
CA GLY A 294 -9.71 -1.43 -30.96
C GLY A 294 -8.74 -1.38 -29.79
N SER A 295 -7.71 -0.52 -29.82
CA SER A 295 -6.86 -0.29 -28.65
C SER A 295 -7.35 0.90 -27.83
N LEU A 296 -7.09 0.84 -26.51
CA LEU A 296 -7.39 1.88 -25.55
C LEU A 296 -6.12 2.14 -24.73
N SER A 297 -5.58 3.34 -24.80
CA SER A 297 -4.39 3.69 -24.01
C SER A 297 -4.71 4.71 -22.92
N GLN A 298 -4.09 4.49 -21.75
CA GLN A 298 -4.14 5.41 -20.61
C GLN A 298 -2.91 6.31 -20.62
N TRP A 299 -3.15 7.60 -20.50
CA TRP A 299 -2.14 8.64 -20.49
C TRP A 299 -2.25 9.46 -19.22
N PHE A 300 -1.12 9.79 -18.59
CA PHE A 300 -1.07 10.76 -17.51
C PHE A 300 0.29 11.48 -17.46
N ASP A 301 0.32 12.57 -16.71
CA ASP A 301 1.52 13.39 -16.57
C ASP A 301 2.62 12.66 -15.80
N THR A 302 3.80 12.56 -16.39
CA THR A 302 5.01 12.03 -15.75
C THR A 302 6.09 13.11 -15.70
N ILE A 303 7.00 12.99 -14.75
CA ILE A 303 8.14 13.90 -14.63
C ILE A 303 9.34 13.30 -15.36
N ASN A 304 9.69 13.88 -16.50
CA ASN A 304 10.88 13.52 -17.27
C ASN A 304 11.83 14.71 -17.33
N ASN A 305 13.05 14.56 -16.81
CA ASN A 305 14.06 15.63 -16.79
C ASN A 305 13.50 16.96 -16.24
N GLU A 306 12.85 16.90 -15.07
CA GLU A 306 12.22 18.05 -14.38
C GLU A 306 11.03 18.70 -15.12
N LYS A 307 10.64 18.20 -16.29
CA LYS A 307 9.45 18.64 -17.02
C LYS A 307 8.32 17.65 -16.88
N ARG A 308 7.11 18.15 -16.66
CA ARG A 308 5.89 17.34 -16.75
C ARG A 308 5.49 17.17 -18.20
N THR A 309 5.37 15.92 -18.65
CA THR A 309 4.94 15.54 -20.00
C THR A 309 3.86 14.48 -19.92
N LEU A 310 2.87 14.59 -20.79
CA LEU A 310 1.82 13.58 -20.92
C LEU A 310 2.39 12.35 -21.65
N THR A 311 2.39 11.19 -21.00
CA THR A 311 2.98 9.97 -21.56
C THR A 311 1.99 8.81 -21.60
N PRO A 312 2.04 7.94 -22.62
CA PRO A 312 1.24 6.70 -22.64
C PRO A 312 1.87 5.72 -21.66
N VAL A 313 1.07 5.26 -20.71
CA VAL A 313 1.55 4.39 -19.63
C VAL A 313 1.11 2.95 -19.85
N ARG A 314 -0.13 2.74 -20.32
CA ARG A 314 -0.73 1.42 -20.51
C ARG A 314 -1.58 1.37 -21.77
N THR A 315 -1.65 0.19 -22.38
CA THR A 315 -2.50 -0.04 -23.55
C THR A 315 -3.25 -1.36 -23.41
N PHE A 316 -4.57 -1.30 -23.60
CA PHE A 316 -5.46 -2.47 -23.62
C PHE A 316 -5.90 -2.70 -25.06
N ASN A 317 -5.82 -3.96 -25.53
CA ASN A 317 -6.23 -4.33 -26.88
C ASN A 317 -7.52 -5.15 -26.84
N PHE A 318 -8.48 -4.80 -27.69
CA PHE A 318 -9.77 -5.50 -27.84
C PHE A 318 -9.86 -6.12 -29.22
N ASP A 319 -10.79 -7.08 -29.39
CA ASP A 319 -10.92 -7.88 -30.61
C ASP A 319 -11.61 -7.14 -31.78
N ALA A 320 -12.15 -5.98 -31.51
CA ALA A 320 -12.82 -5.09 -32.46
C ALA A 320 -12.77 -3.64 -31.96
N PRO A 321 -13.08 -2.65 -32.84
CA PRO A 321 -13.22 -1.25 -32.42
C PRO A 321 -14.19 -1.08 -31.27
N ILE A 322 -13.90 -0.12 -30.36
CA ILE A 322 -14.72 0.17 -29.20
C ILE A 322 -15.91 1.03 -29.63
N VAL A 323 -17.11 0.62 -29.28
CA VAL A 323 -18.34 1.39 -29.55
C VAL A 323 -18.76 2.21 -28.34
N GLN A 324 -18.71 1.62 -27.15
CA GLN A 324 -19.09 2.28 -25.91
C GLN A 324 -18.05 2.03 -24.83
N LEU A 325 -17.81 3.09 -24.05
CA LEU A 325 -16.88 3.10 -22.93
C LEU A 325 -17.54 3.88 -21.78
N SER A 326 -17.56 3.27 -20.58
CA SER A 326 -18.06 3.89 -19.35
C SER A 326 -17.03 3.66 -18.23
N PRO A 327 -16.35 4.71 -17.74
CA PRO A 327 -15.53 4.64 -16.53
C PRO A 327 -16.42 4.42 -15.29
N GLU A 328 -15.88 3.79 -14.27
CA GLU A 328 -16.49 3.78 -12.94
C GLU A 328 -16.35 5.14 -12.26
N VAL A 329 -17.33 5.54 -11.46
CA VAL A 329 -17.37 6.90 -10.86
C VAL A 329 -16.27 7.10 -9.83
N TYR A 330 -16.01 6.12 -8.96
CA TYR A 330 -15.07 6.23 -7.83
C TYR A 330 -13.84 5.34 -7.94
N ARG A 331 -13.77 4.43 -8.91
CA ARG A 331 -12.66 3.49 -9.07
C ARG A 331 -12.03 3.62 -10.46
N LYS A 332 -10.84 3.06 -10.63
CA LYS A 332 -10.12 3.05 -11.91
C LYS A 332 -10.58 1.91 -12.85
N GLY A 333 -11.80 1.45 -12.65
CA GLY A 333 -12.49 0.48 -13.49
C GLY A 333 -13.08 1.12 -14.74
N VAL A 334 -13.16 0.36 -15.84
CA VAL A 334 -13.80 0.78 -17.09
C VAL A 334 -14.55 -0.38 -17.73
N SER A 335 -15.80 -0.13 -18.09
CA SER A 335 -16.59 -1.02 -18.95
C SER A 335 -16.41 -0.65 -20.41
N VAL A 336 -16.05 -1.62 -21.23
CA VAL A 336 -15.78 -1.45 -22.67
C VAL A 336 -16.67 -2.41 -23.44
N ILE A 337 -17.40 -1.91 -24.44
CA ILE A 337 -18.21 -2.71 -25.37
C ILE A 337 -17.66 -2.49 -26.78
N ASP A 338 -17.30 -3.56 -27.46
CA ASP A 338 -16.79 -3.52 -28.84
C ASP A 338 -17.90 -3.70 -29.88
N GLU A 339 -17.59 -3.49 -31.16
CA GLU A 339 -18.51 -3.64 -32.29
C GLU A 339 -19.06 -5.07 -32.43
N LYS A 340 -18.38 -6.09 -31.93
CA LYS A 340 -18.83 -7.48 -31.93
C LYS A 340 -19.80 -7.79 -30.80
N GLY A 341 -20.10 -6.84 -29.90
CA GLY A 341 -20.94 -7.04 -28.73
C GLY A 341 -20.24 -7.75 -27.56
N ASN A 342 -18.91 -7.75 -27.51
CA ASN A 342 -18.18 -8.25 -26.37
C ASN A 342 -18.14 -7.18 -25.26
N LEU A 343 -18.53 -7.57 -24.05
CA LEU A 343 -18.31 -6.77 -22.85
C LEU A 343 -16.95 -7.13 -22.24
N SER A 344 -16.12 -6.15 -22.04
CA SER A 344 -14.88 -6.27 -21.28
C SER A 344 -14.89 -5.32 -20.08
N LEU A 345 -14.64 -5.83 -18.88
CA LEU A 345 -14.39 -5.03 -17.69
C LEU A 345 -12.88 -5.01 -17.45
N ILE A 346 -12.30 -3.84 -17.38
CA ILE A 346 -10.88 -3.64 -17.15
C ILE A 346 -10.66 -2.81 -15.89
N HIS A 347 -9.54 -3.05 -15.21
CA HIS A 347 -9.04 -2.15 -14.18
C HIS A 347 -7.71 -1.57 -14.66
N THR A 348 -7.66 -0.26 -14.83
CA THR A 348 -6.56 0.38 -15.54
C THR A 348 -5.25 0.27 -14.78
N THR A 349 -5.24 0.55 -13.47
CA THR A 349 -4.01 0.56 -12.65
C THR A 349 -3.35 -0.81 -12.55
N THR A 350 -4.15 -1.89 -12.47
CA THR A 350 -3.62 -3.26 -12.40
C THR A 350 -3.33 -3.90 -13.76
N GLU A 351 -3.58 -3.18 -14.86
CA GLU A 351 -3.40 -3.67 -16.25
C GLU A 351 -4.16 -4.97 -16.55
N LYS A 352 -5.28 -5.19 -15.86
CA LYS A 352 -5.98 -6.46 -15.92
C LYS A 352 -7.33 -6.34 -16.64
N LYS A 353 -7.57 -7.23 -17.60
CA LYS A 353 -8.92 -7.54 -18.06
C LYS A 353 -9.56 -8.48 -17.05
N LEU A 354 -10.54 -7.97 -16.30
CA LEU A 354 -11.20 -8.69 -15.22
C LEU A 354 -12.25 -9.67 -15.76
N TYR A 355 -12.91 -9.26 -16.85
CA TYR A 355 -13.97 -10.02 -17.51
C TYR A 355 -13.95 -9.74 -19.02
N SER A 356 -14.23 -10.70 -19.87
CA SER A 356 -14.42 -10.52 -21.31
C SER A 356 -15.28 -11.65 -21.86
N GLN A 357 -16.49 -11.32 -22.31
CA GLN A 357 -17.41 -12.26 -22.91
C GLN A 357 -18.32 -11.58 -23.94
N HIS A 358 -18.79 -12.34 -24.93
CA HIS A 358 -19.83 -11.89 -25.87
C HIS A 358 -21.18 -11.94 -25.19
N LEU A 359 -21.79 -10.76 -24.97
CA LEU A 359 -23.11 -10.64 -24.30
C LEU A 359 -24.17 -10.03 -25.22
N PHE A 360 -23.80 -9.14 -26.12
CA PHE A 360 -24.75 -8.36 -26.89
C PHE A 360 -24.78 -8.83 -28.35
N THR A 361 -25.99 -9.24 -28.79
CA THR A 361 -26.26 -9.57 -30.20
C THR A 361 -26.76 -8.36 -31.00
N ASP A 362 -27.27 -7.34 -30.32
CA ASP A 362 -27.83 -6.13 -30.88
C ASP A 362 -26.86 -4.93 -30.68
N ASN A 363 -27.04 -3.92 -31.55
CA ASN A 363 -26.25 -2.71 -31.41
C ASN A 363 -26.51 -2.01 -30.07
N VAL A 364 -25.45 -1.82 -29.30
CA VAL A 364 -25.46 -1.05 -28.04
C VAL A 364 -25.46 0.44 -28.38
N LEU A 365 -26.43 1.18 -27.83
CA LEU A 365 -26.59 2.62 -28.03
C LEU A 365 -25.82 3.41 -26.96
N ALA A 366 -25.93 2.97 -25.71
CA ALA A 366 -25.26 3.61 -24.59
C ALA A 366 -25.06 2.63 -23.43
N VAL A 367 -24.08 2.89 -22.58
CA VAL A 367 -23.77 2.11 -21.37
C VAL A 367 -23.50 3.06 -20.21
N THR A 368 -23.94 2.69 -19.01
CA THR A 368 -23.61 3.40 -17.77
C THR A 368 -23.49 2.40 -16.61
N GLN A 369 -22.70 2.79 -15.62
CA GLN A 369 -22.59 2.08 -14.35
C GLN A 369 -23.07 3.00 -13.22
N PRO A 370 -23.91 2.52 -12.29
CA PRO A 370 -24.20 3.23 -11.05
C PRO A 370 -22.93 3.52 -10.27
N PRO A 371 -22.90 4.58 -9.44
CA PRO A 371 -21.73 4.92 -8.64
C PRO A 371 -21.19 3.81 -7.74
N ASN A 372 -22.06 2.89 -7.27
CA ASN A 372 -21.64 1.71 -6.49
C ASN A 372 -20.98 0.60 -7.34
N ALA A 373 -21.02 0.72 -8.69
CA ALA A 373 -20.47 -0.22 -9.66
C ALA A 373 -20.93 -1.70 -9.51
N GLU A 374 -22.06 -1.94 -8.83
CA GLU A 374 -22.64 -3.28 -8.67
C GLU A 374 -23.51 -3.71 -9.85
N LYS A 375 -23.85 -2.78 -10.73
CA LYS A 375 -24.68 -3.05 -11.91
C LYS A 375 -24.03 -2.46 -13.16
N LEU A 376 -24.42 -3.03 -14.29
CA LEU A 376 -24.20 -2.48 -15.61
C LEU A 376 -25.56 -2.28 -16.28
N ILE A 377 -25.82 -1.06 -16.72
CA ILE A 377 -27.07 -0.69 -17.39
C ILE A 377 -26.75 -0.35 -18.84
N VAL A 378 -27.34 -1.09 -19.76
CA VAL A 378 -27.07 -0.97 -21.18
C VAL A 378 -28.35 -0.67 -21.90
N LEU A 379 -28.33 0.30 -22.80
CA LEU A 379 -29.40 0.59 -23.71
C LEU A 379 -29.06 0.03 -25.10
N THR A 380 -29.85 -0.90 -25.57
CA THR A 380 -29.76 -1.48 -26.91
C THR A 380 -30.90 -0.98 -27.79
N LYS A 381 -30.87 -1.27 -29.09
CA LYS A 381 -32.03 -0.98 -29.98
C LYS A 381 -33.34 -1.65 -29.55
N LYS A 382 -33.27 -2.76 -28.80
CA LYS A 382 -34.43 -3.48 -28.27
C LYS A 382 -34.96 -2.94 -26.96
N GLY A 383 -34.15 -2.15 -26.24
CA GLY A 383 -34.50 -1.58 -24.95
C GLY A 383 -33.40 -1.67 -23.91
N TRP A 384 -33.79 -1.65 -22.65
CA TRP A 384 -32.87 -1.64 -21.51
C TRP A 384 -32.50 -3.05 -21.07
N GLU A 385 -31.25 -3.29 -20.82
CA GLU A 385 -30.69 -4.52 -20.28
C GLU A 385 -29.87 -4.19 -19.04
N CYS A 386 -30.18 -4.82 -17.92
CA CYS A 386 -29.50 -4.63 -16.66
C CYS A 386 -28.78 -5.92 -16.26
N PHE A 387 -27.54 -5.80 -15.87
CA PHE A 387 -26.68 -6.89 -15.40
C PHE A 387 -26.23 -6.62 -13.98
N GLN A 388 -26.17 -7.65 -13.13
CA GLN A 388 -25.51 -7.61 -11.82
C GLN A 388 -24.03 -7.87 -12.04
N VAL A 389 -23.19 -6.97 -11.55
CA VAL A 389 -21.73 -7.08 -11.60
C VAL A 389 -21.21 -7.35 -10.19
N THR A 390 -20.54 -8.47 -10.01
CA THR A 390 -19.88 -8.78 -8.74
C THR A 390 -18.37 -8.61 -8.92
N ASN A 391 -17.87 -7.47 -8.48
CA ASN A 391 -16.46 -7.09 -8.60
C ASN A 391 -16.01 -6.28 -7.37
N PRO A 392 -15.90 -6.94 -6.20
CA PRO A 392 -15.67 -6.23 -4.93
C PRO A 392 -14.23 -5.72 -4.77
N HIS A 393 -13.23 -6.31 -5.45
CA HIS A 393 -11.81 -6.03 -5.23
C HIS A 393 -11.02 -5.91 -6.55
N PRO A 394 -11.41 -5.02 -7.48
CA PRO A 394 -10.80 -4.92 -8.81
C PRO A 394 -9.34 -4.44 -8.79
N GLU A 395 -8.96 -3.69 -7.76
CA GLU A 395 -7.64 -3.09 -7.56
C GLU A 395 -6.58 -4.11 -7.10
N VAL A 396 -6.98 -5.34 -6.73
CA VAL A 396 -6.04 -6.35 -6.26
C VAL A 396 -5.69 -7.35 -7.35
N SER A 397 -4.41 -7.50 -7.59
CA SER A 397 -3.82 -8.54 -8.45
C SER A 397 -2.51 -9.04 -7.85
N VAL A 398 -2.01 -10.17 -8.30
CA VAL A 398 -0.68 -10.65 -7.90
C VAL A 398 0.39 -9.60 -8.21
N GLN A 399 0.24 -8.89 -9.34
CA GLN A 399 1.15 -7.83 -9.73
C GLN A 399 1.05 -6.59 -8.82
N SER A 400 -0.16 -6.16 -8.42
CA SER A 400 -0.30 -5.01 -7.51
C SER A 400 0.23 -5.30 -6.10
N VAL A 401 0.18 -6.56 -5.66
CA VAL A 401 0.67 -6.98 -4.34
C VAL A 401 2.19 -7.14 -4.31
N PHE A 402 2.78 -7.77 -5.34
CA PHE A 402 4.19 -8.18 -5.35
C PHE A 402 5.02 -7.53 -6.47
N GLY A 403 4.41 -6.86 -7.43
CA GLY A 403 5.07 -6.16 -8.53
C GLY A 403 5.15 -4.66 -8.33
N LYS A 404 5.89 -4.01 -9.23
CA LYS A 404 5.88 -2.55 -9.36
C LYS A 404 4.68 -2.12 -10.20
N ILE A 405 3.98 -1.10 -9.74
CA ILE A 405 2.86 -0.48 -10.44
C ILE A 405 3.20 0.99 -10.70
N TRP A 406 2.86 1.47 -11.89
CA TRP A 406 2.97 2.88 -12.19
C TRP A 406 1.67 3.59 -11.84
N TYR A 407 1.66 4.24 -10.70
CA TYR A 407 0.51 5.02 -10.23
C TYR A 407 0.53 6.43 -10.79
N GLU A 408 -0.64 7.03 -10.93
CA GLU A 408 -0.79 8.44 -11.31
C GLU A 408 0.00 9.36 -10.37
N GLY A 409 0.72 10.33 -10.95
CA GLY A 409 1.54 11.27 -10.19
C GLY A 409 2.92 10.76 -9.76
N TYR A 410 3.28 9.53 -10.07
CA TYR A 410 4.61 8.98 -9.80
C TYR A 410 5.50 9.04 -11.06
N PRO A 411 6.81 9.34 -10.92
CA PRO A 411 7.72 9.45 -12.06
C PRO A 411 8.01 8.09 -12.71
N GLU A 412 7.95 7.00 -11.95
CA GLU A 412 8.28 5.65 -12.40
C GLU A 412 7.45 4.58 -11.65
N PRO A 413 7.38 3.35 -12.18
CA PRO A 413 6.74 2.24 -11.48
C PRO A 413 7.42 1.94 -10.14
N ALA A 414 6.64 1.90 -9.06
CA ALA A 414 7.15 1.74 -7.69
C ALA A 414 6.34 0.72 -6.88
N TYR A 415 6.94 0.24 -5.79
CA TYR A 415 6.24 -0.51 -4.76
C TYR A 415 5.69 0.47 -3.73
N ILE A 416 4.38 0.57 -3.58
CA ILE A 416 3.76 1.55 -2.70
C ILE A 416 2.72 0.87 -1.82
N TRP A 417 2.77 1.16 -0.53
CA TRP A 417 1.71 0.90 0.41
C TRP A 417 1.11 2.23 0.88
N GLN A 418 -0.13 2.47 0.52
CA GLN A 418 -0.91 3.61 0.97
C GLN A 418 -2.39 3.21 0.92
N SER A 419 -2.97 2.90 2.07
CA SER A 419 -4.32 2.34 2.20
C SER A 419 -5.42 3.40 2.12
N THR A 420 -5.15 4.61 2.62
CA THR A 420 -6.11 5.72 2.71
C THR A 420 -5.46 7.05 2.38
N ALA A 421 -6.26 8.01 1.96
CA ALA A 421 -5.92 9.43 1.88
C ALA A 421 -7.16 10.29 2.23
N ALA A 422 -6.95 11.57 2.42
CA ALA A 422 -8.00 12.53 2.73
C ALA A 422 -8.79 13.01 1.50
N ASN A 423 -8.59 12.43 0.34
CA ASN A 423 -9.20 12.83 -0.93
C ASN A 423 -10.08 11.71 -1.47
N ASP A 424 -11.30 12.04 -1.94
CA ASP A 424 -12.27 11.08 -2.48
C ASP A 424 -11.82 10.47 -3.83
N ASP A 425 -10.94 11.16 -4.58
CA ASP A 425 -10.37 10.68 -5.84
C ASP A 425 -9.17 9.74 -5.66
N PHE A 426 -8.88 9.36 -4.42
CA PHE A 426 -7.71 8.57 -4.07
C PHE A 426 -7.88 7.09 -4.42
N GLU A 427 -6.88 6.55 -5.09
CA GLU A 427 -6.75 5.11 -5.33
C GLU A 427 -5.84 4.47 -4.26
N SER A 428 -6.38 3.48 -3.54
CA SER A 428 -5.62 2.70 -2.55
C SER A 428 -4.52 1.87 -3.22
N LYS A 429 -3.33 1.86 -2.61
CA LYS A 429 -2.12 1.18 -3.12
C LYS A 429 -1.70 0.10 -2.13
N PHE A 430 -1.69 -1.15 -2.56
CA PHE A 430 -1.57 -2.32 -1.68
C PHE A 430 -0.36 -3.20 -1.95
N SER A 431 0.82 -2.64 -2.26
CA SER A 431 2.02 -3.45 -2.37
C SER A 431 2.53 -3.91 -1.00
N LEU A 432 2.62 -5.22 -0.78
CA LEU A 432 3.18 -5.80 0.46
C LEU A 432 4.72 -5.83 0.45
N MET A 433 5.36 -5.54 -0.67
CA MET A 433 6.83 -5.61 -0.78
C MET A 433 7.57 -4.65 0.16
N PRO A 434 7.17 -3.36 0.32
CA PRO A 434 7.82 -2.46 1.27
C PRO A 434 7.71 -2.95 2.72
N LEU A 435 6.57 -3.54 3.09
CA LEU A 435 6.32 -4.05 4.44
C LEU A 435 7.12 -5.33 4.72
N ALA A 436 7.20 -6.23 3.74
CA ALA A 436 8.01 -7.44 3.84
C ALA A 436 9.50 -7.10 3.91
N PHE A 437 9.96 -6.17 3.07
CA PHE A 437 11.33 -5.66 3.11
C PHE A 437 11.65 -4.99 4.46
N GLY A 438 10.76 -4.14 4.97
CA GLY A 438 10.90 -3.51 6.29
C GLY A 438 10.99 -4.53 7.42
N THR A 439 10.24 -5.62 7.35
CA THR A 439 10.30 -6.72 8.33
C THR A 439 11.67 -7.41 8.31
N LEU A 440 12.21 -7.69 7.12
CA LEU A 440 13.55 -8.27 6.97
C LEU A 440 14.64 -7.29 7.41
N LYS A 441 14.53 -6.00 7.05
CA LYS A 441 15.44 -4.92 7.46
C LYS A 441 15.51 -4.82 8.98
N ALA A 442 14.36 -4.79 9.66
CA ALA A 442 14.28 -4.74 11.12
C ALA A 442 14.98 -5.93 11.79
N ALA A 443 14.64 -7.15 11.35
CA ALA A 443 15.20 -8.37 11.90
C ALA A 443 16.71 -8.48 11.65
N PHE A 444 17.18 -8.08 10.48
CA PHE A 444 18.58 -8.08 10.10
C PHE A 444 19.42 -7.15 11.00
N TYR A 445 19.00 -5.89 11.15
CA TYR A 445 19.74 -4.94 12.00
C TYR A 445 19.67 -5.33 13.48
N ALA A 446 18.55 -5.85 13.97
CA ALA A 446 18.47 -6.36 15.34
C ALA A 446 19.46 -7.51 15.59
N LEU A 447 19.61 -8.44 14.63
CA LEU A 447 20.54 -9.56 14.76
C LEU A 447 22.02 -9.12 14.66
N ILE A 448 22.34 -8.12 13.86
CA ILE A 448 23.70 -7.56 13.79
C ILE A 448 24.14 -7.06 15.16
N PHE A 449 23.24 -6.42 15.93
CA PHE A 449 23.52 -5.97 17.28
C PHE A 449 23.44 -7.08 18.32
N ALA A 450 22.38 -7.88 18.28
CA ALA A 450 22.12 -8.88 19.30
C ALA A 450 23.03 -10.10 19.19
N GLY A 451 23.28 -10.60 17.97
CA GLY A 451 23.99 -11.87 17.75
C GLY A 451 25.38 -11.91 18.38
N PRO A 452 26.30 -11.01 18.02
CA PRO A 452 27.65 -11.01 18.57
C PRO A 452 27.69 -10.84 20.10
N ILE A 453 26.84 -9.94 20.63
CA ILE A 453 26.78 -9.65 22.07
C ILE A 453 26.24 -10.86 22.84
N ALA A 454 25.14 -11.45 22.38
CA ALA A 454 24.51 -12.59 23.04
C ALA A 454 25.40 -13.84 23.01
N ILE A 455 25.96 -14.17 21.83
CA ILE A 455 26.85 -15.33 21.68
C ILE A 455 28.15 -15.15 22.47
N GLY A 456 28.77 -13.97 22.39
CA GLY A 456 29.97 -13.66 23.17
C GLY A 456 29.74 -13.75 24.67
N SER A 457 28.61 -13.22 25.15
CA SER A 457 28.21 -13.32 26.56
C SER A 457 27.92 -14.75 26.97
N ALA A 458 27.26 -15.55 26.12
CA ALA A 458 26.98 -16.96 26.36
C ALA A 458 28.28 -17.78 26.46
N ILE A 459 29.24 -17.56 25.57
CA ILE A 459 30.56 -18.20 25.60
C ILE A 459 31.27 -17.87 26.91
N TYR A 460 31.31 -16.58 27.27
CA TYR A 460 31.99 -16.15 28.50
C TYR A 460 31.34 -16.78 29.75
N THR A 461 30.03 -16.76 29.86
CA THR A 461 29.28 -17.25 31.03
C THR A 461 29.35 -18.76 31.16
N ALA A 462 29.23 -19.49 30.04
CA ALA A 462 29.20 -20.96 30.06
C ALA A 462 30.61 -21.55 30.28
N TYR A 463 31.67 -20.95 29.71
CA TYR A 463 32.99 -21.56 29.65
C TYR A 463 34.03 -20.92 30.60
N PHE A 464 34.04 -19.58 30.72
CA PHE A 464 35.07 -18.89 31.49
C PHE A 464 34.64 -18.42 32.88
N MET A 465 33.33 -18.24 33.13
CA MET A 465 32.80 -17.67 34.35
C MET A 465 32.77 -18.71 35.48
N SER A 466 33.12 -18.27 36.69
CA SER A 466 33.01 -19.12 37.89
C SER A 466 31.55 -19.42 38.24
N SER A 467 31.27 -20.59 38.78
CA SER A 467 29.91 -21.06 39.12
C SER A 467 29.17 -20.12 40.07
N ASN A 468 29.93 -19.45 40.99
CA ASN A 468 29.36 -18.54 41.97
C ASN A 468 28.85 -17.24 41.31
N VAL A 469 29.59 -16.70 40.34
CA VAL A 469 29.16 -15.49 39.60
C VAL A 469 28.06 -15.82 38.60
N ARG A 470 28.19 -16.95 37.91
CA ARG A 470 27.16 -17.41 36.94
C ARG A 470 25.78 -17.52 37.57
N ARG A 471 25.69 -17.97 38.84
CA ARG A 471 24.43 -18.09 39.57
C ARG A 471 23.66 -16.77 39.73
N TYR A 472 24.33 -15.64 39.65
CA TYR A 472 23.72 -14.31 39.68
C TYR A 472 23.55 -13.73 38.29
N VAL A 473 24.53 -13.87 37.41
CA VAL A 473 24.53 -13.24 36.07
C VAL A 473 23.45 -13.87 35.16
N LYS A 474 23.35 -15.22 35.11
CA LYS A 474 22.37 -15.88 34.24
C LYS A 474 20.92 -15.47 34.56
N PRO A 475 20.42 -15.53 35.81
CA PRO A 475 19.07 -15.07 36.12
C PRO A 475 18.86 -13.58 35.87
N THR A 476 19.89 -12.73 36.04
CA THR A 476 19.77 -11.30 35.77
C THR A 476 19.51 -11.04 34.28
N ILE A 477 20.18 -11.78 33.38
CA ILE A 477 19.94 -11.66 31.94
C ILE A 477 18.56 -12.26 31.57
N GLU A 478 18.18 -13.38 32.19
CA GLU A 478 16.87 -14.02 31.95
C GLU A 478 15.71 -13.12 32.38
N ILE A 479 15.83 -12.37 33.48
CA ILE A 479 14.81 -11.40 33.91
C ILE A 479 14.60 -10.29 32.86
N MET A 480 15.64 -9.91 32.09
CA MET A 480 15.48 -8.93 31.01
C MET A 480 14.50 -9.41 29.93
N GLU A 481 14.29 -10.71 29.75
CA GLU A 481 13.29 -11.25 28.81
C GLU A 481 11.87 -10.96 29.24
N ALA A 482 11.61 -10.75 30.54
CA ALA A 482 10.31 -10.41 31.07
C ALA A 482 9.93 -8.93 30.90
N LEU A 483 10.85 -8.08 30.41
CA LEU A 483 10.54 -6.67 30.17
C LEU A 483 9.52 -6.53 29.05
N PRO A 484 8.42 -5.76 29.24
CA PRO A 484 7.44 -5.55 28.19
C PRO A 484 8.08 -4.80 27.00
N THR A 485 7.93 -5.35 25.79
CA THR A 485 8.49 -4.77 24.55
C THR A 485 7.93 -3.38 24.26
N VAL A 486 6.70 -3.08 24.70
CA VAL A 486 6.09 -1.74 24.62
C VAL A 486 6.93 -0.70 25.34
N ILE A 487 7.42 -1.00 26.55
CA ILE A 487 8.25 -0.07 27.33
C ILE A 487 9.60 0.16 26.64
N ILE A 488 10.20 -0.92 26.11
CA ILE A 488 11.47 -0.80 25.36
C ILE A 488 11.27 0.06 24.12
N GLY A 489 10.18 -0.15 23.36
CA GLY A 489 9.83 0.63 22.19
C GLY A 489 9.58 2.11 22.52
N LEU A 490 8.85 2.38 23.60
CA LEU A 490 8.57 3.74 24.06
C LEU A 490 9.88 4.47 24.44
N LEU A 491 10.73 3.83 25.23
CA LEU A 491 12.04 4.39 25.60
C LEU A 491 12.92 4.60 24.38
N ALA A 492 12.89 3.67 23.41
CA ALA A 492 13.64 3.81 22.18
C ALA A 492 13.17 5.02 21.35
N GLY A 493 11.85 5.21 21.19
CA GLY A 493 11.29 6.30 20.39
C GLY A 493 11.39 7.68 21.06
N ILE A 494 11.22 7.77 22.38
CA ILE A 494 11.19 9.06 23.08
C ILE A 494 12.57 9.48 23.59
N TRP A 495 13.38 8.53 24.02
CA TRP A 495 14.65 8.82 24.69
C TRP A 495 15.87 8.44 23.83
N LEU A 496 15.93 7.20 23.31
CA LEU A 496 17.08 6.74 22.54
C LEU A 496 17.19 7.44 21.18
N ALA A 497 16.09 7.63 20.47
CA ALA A 497 16.12 8.24 19.14
C ALA A 497 16.68 9.67 19.15
N PRO A 498 16.25 10.61 20.05
CA PRO A 498 16.88 11.93 20.16
C PRO A 498 18.35 11.89 20.59
N ILE A 499 18.75 10.93 21.44
CA ILE A 499 20.15 10.78 21.84
C ILE A 499 21.00 10.36 20.65
N VAL A 500 20.54 9.37 19.88
CA VAL A 500 21.24 8.90 18.67
C VAL A 500 21.34 10.03 17.65
N GLU A 501 20.27 10.78 17.45
CA GLU A 501 20.23 11.92 16.53
C GLU A 501 21.28 12.99 16.87
N ASN A 502 21.32 13.39 18.14
CA ASN A 502 22.20 14.46 18.59
C ASN A 502 23.67 14.02 18.74
N ASN A 503 23.93 12.70 18.78
CA ASN A 503 25.28 12.16 19.04
C ASN A 503 25.62 11.02 18.04
N LEU A 504 25.23 11.17 16.77
CA LEU A 504 25.35 10.11 15.78
C LEU A 504 26.80 9.60 15.64
N VAL A 505 27.77 10.53 15.57
CA VAL A 505 29.19 10.19 15.48
C VAL A 505 29.67 9.47 16.74
N ALA A 506 29.23 9.89 17.93
CA ALA A 506 29.57 9.22 19.19
C ALA A 506 29.03 7.78 19.20
N VAL A 507 27.79 7.55 18.76
CA VAL A 507 27.18 6.22 18.70
C VAL A 507 27.97 5.29 17.76
N PHE A 508 28.30 5.74 16.55
CA PHE A 508 29.11 4.94 15.63
C PHE A 508 30.53 4.71 16.17
N SER A 509 31.13 5.71 16.82
CA SER A 509 32.45 5.58 17.45
C SER A 509 32.43 4.52 18.55
N LEU A 510 31.38 4.40 19.34
CA LEU A 510 31.27 3.38 20.39
C LEU A 510 31.31 1.93 19.85
N PHE A 511 30.76 1.67 18.67
CA PHE A 511 30.83 0.33 18.06
C PHE A 511 32.27 -0.08 17.73
N VAL A 512 33.17 0.89 17.52
CA VAL A 512 34.57 0.64 17.26
C VAL A 512 35.37 0.71 18.57
N LEU A 513 35.11 1.73 19.41
CA LEU A 513 35.88 1.96 20.63
C LEU A 513 35.65 0.92 21.72
N PHE A 514 34.46 0.34 21.86
CA PHE A 514 34.21 -0.70 22.86
C PHE A 514 35.03 -1.97 22.60
N PRO A 515 34.99 -2.62 21.44
CA PRO A 515 35.85 -3.77 21.18
C PRO A 515 37.33 -3.44 21.28
N LEU A 516 37.77 -2.27 20.77
CA LEU A 516 39.15 -1.84 20.83
C LEU A 516 39.62 -1.64 22.28
N SER A 517 38.78 -1.02 23.12
CA SER A 517 39.07 -0.80 24.52
C SER A 517 39.17 -2.11 25.31
N MET A 518 38.30 -3.08 25.02
CA MET A 518 38.40 -4.41 25.62
C MET A 518 39.72 -5.10 25.26
N MET A 519 40.17 -4.97 24.00
CA MET A 519 41.48 -5.50 23.59
C MET A 519 42.65 -4.78 24.30
N ILE A 520 42.58 -3.46 24.41
CA ILE A 520 43.60 -2.67 25.11
C ILE A 520 43.64 -3.04 26.60
N ILE A 521 42.50 -3.14 27.26
CA ILE A 521 42.44 -3.52 28.69
C ILE A 521 42.97 -4.95 28.89
N ALA A 522 42.60 -5.88 27.99
CA ALA A 522 43.13 -7.24 28.04
C ALA A 522 44.66 -7.28 27.85
N PHE A 523 45.21 -6.44 26.95
CA PHE A 523 46.63 -6.30 26.72
C PHE A 523 47.35 -5.69 27.95
N ILE A 524 46.80 -4.62 28.53
CA ILE A 524 47.30 -4.02 29.78
C ILE A 524 47.31 -5.07 30.90
N TRP A 525 46.22 -5.84 31.01
CA TRP A 525 46.12 -6.91 32.01
C TRP A 525 47.22 -7.96 31.85
N HIS A 526 47.58 -8.29 30.62
CA HIS A 526 48.65 -9.28 30.34
C HIS A 526 50.04 -8.77 30.76
N ILE A 527 50.27 -7.48 30.74
CA ILE A 527 51.59 -6.87 31.11
C ILE A 527 51.69 -6.62 32.62
N LEU A 528 50.59 -6.61 33.37
CA LEU A 528 50.57 -6.32 34.80
C LEU A 528 51.37 -7.35 35.61
N PRO A 529 52.19 -6.90 36.61
CA PRO A 529 52.97 -7.80 37.45
C PRO A 529 52.13 -8.79 38.23
N ALA A 530 52.61 -10.03 38.36
CA ALA A 530 51.87 -11.15 38.97
C ALA A 530 51.43 -10.88 40.43
N HIS A 531 52.12 -9.98 41.18
CA HIS A 531 51.74 -9.65 42.55
C HIS A 531 50.41 -8.83 42.64
N ILE A 532 50.10 -8.07 41.61
CA ILE A 532 48.81 -7.35 41.53
C ILE A 532 47.70 -8.30 41.15
N MET A 533 47.97 -9.20 40.19
CA MET A 533 46.97 -10.20 39.73
C MET A 533 46.56 -11.19 40.84
N ARG A 534 47.46 -11.54 41.77
CA ARG A 534 47.16 -12.46 42.88
C ARG A 534 46.23 -11.87 43.94
N LYS A 535 46.09 -10.53 44.02
CA LYS A 535 45.19 -9.85 44.97
C LYS A 535 43.71 -9.89 44.51
N LEU A 536 43.45 -10.11 43.27
CA LEU A 536 42.10 -10.18 42.73
C LEU A 536 41.60 -11.65 42.64
N PRO A 537 40.44 -12.00 43.21
CA PRO A 537 39.89 -13.34 43.12
C PRO A 537 39.67 -13.74 41.66
N ARG A 538 39.88 -15.00 41.34
CA ARG A 538 39.65 -15.55 39.99
C ARG A 538 38.23 -15.29 39.55
N GLY A 539 38.03 -14.66 38.39
CA GLY A 539 36.72 -14.34 37.78
C GLY A 539 36.19 -12.92 38.10
N GLN A 540 36.78 -12.17 39.02
CA GLN A 540 36.35 -10.78 39.33
C GLN A 540 37.04 -9.71 38.48
N HIS A 541 38.02 -10.05 37.68
CA HIS A 541 38.70 -9.13 36.76
C HIS A 541 37.71 -8.55 35.71
N ALA A 542 36.67 -9.28 35.34
CA ALA A 542 35.63 -8.76 34.46
C ALA A 542 34.84 -7.57 35.03
N ILE A 543 34.74 -7.45 36.38
CA ILE A 543 34.04 -6.34 37.03
C ILE A 543 34.82 -5.00 36.78
N LEU A 544 36.14 -5.08 36.59
CA LEU A 544 36.95 -3.91 36.28
C LEU A 544 36.71 -3.34 34.87
N LEU A 545 36.16 -4.13 33.97
CA LEU A 545 35.77 -3.65 32.63
C LEU A 545 34.59 -2.66 32.69
N ILE A 546 33.70 -2.81 33.67
CA ILE A 546 32.49 -1.96 33.79
C ILE A 546 32.85 -0.48 33.92
N PRO A 547 33.65 -0.04 34.90
CA PRO A 547 34.00 1.38 35.02
C PRO A 547 34.80 1.90 33.83
N ALA A 548 35.62 1.04 33.20
CA ALA A 548 36.36 1.41 32.00
C ALA A 548 35.46 1.66 30.79
N LEU A 549 34.49 0.77 30.54
CA LEU A 549 33.52 0.95 29.46
C LEU A 549 32.62 2.16 29.71
N LEU A 550 32.15 2.37 30.93
CA LEU A 550 31.40 3.58 31.32
C LEU A 550 32.24 4.85 31.12
N GLY A 551 33.51 4.83 31.48
CA GLY A 551 34.43 5.95 31.25
C GLY A 551 34.60 6.27 29.76
N ILE A 552 34.79 5.25 28.92
CA ILE A 552 34.90 5.40 27.45
C ILE A 552 33.59 5.92 26.87
N GLY A 553 32.45 5.36 27.30
CA GLY A 553 31.14 5.87 26.90
C GLY A 553 30.97 7.35 27.24
N TYR A 554 31.28 7.73 28.48
CA TYR A 554 31.23 9.12 28.92
C TYR A 554 32.15 10.04 28.09
N LEU A 555 33.38 9.65 27.85
CA LEU A 555 34.34 10.41 27.03
C LEU A 555 33.82 10.54 25.57
N THR A 556 33.32 9.46 24.99
CA THR A 556 32.84 9.48 23.59
C THR A 556 31.64 10.40 23.42
N PHE A 557 30.69 10.40 24.36
CA PHE A 557 29.53 11.32 24.31
C PHE A 557 29.96 12.79 24.55
N ASN A 558 30.88 13.07 25.46
CA ASN A 558 31.27 14.46 25.73
C ASN A 558 32.24 15.04 24.67
N TYR A 559 33.05 14.21 24.04
CA TYR A 559 34.06 14.67 23.07
C TYR A 559 33.74 14.22 21.62
N GLY A 560 32.62 13.59 21.38
CA GLY A 560 32.18 13.15 20.03
C GLY A 560 32.11 14.31 19.01
N TYR A 561 31.77 15.52 19.48
CA TYR A 561 31.74 16.72 18.64
C TYR A 561 33.11 17.09 18.04
N LEU A 562 34.22 16.74 18.71
CA LEU A 562 35.56 16.93 18.17
C LEU A 562 35.82 16.02 16.96
N ILE A 563 35.36 14.78 17.06
CA ILE A 563 35.47 13.81 15.96
C ILE A 563 34.60 14.27 14.79
N GLU A 564 33.41 14.78 15.10
CA GLU A 564 32.43 15.27 14.10
C GLU A 564 32.97 16.51 13.37
N SER A 565 33.51 17.48 14.10
CA SER A 565 34.11 18.68 13.51
C SER A 565 35.35 18.39 12.66
N TRP A 566 36.14 17.38 13.04
CA TRP A 566 37.33 17.01 12.30
C TRP A 566 37.08 16.19 11.04
N LEU A 567 36.09 15.25 11.09
CA LEU A 567 35.81 14.34 9.97
C LEU A 567 34.68 14.85 9.04
N PHE A 568 33.72 15.63 9.56
CA PHE A 568 32.48 15.96 8.86
C PHE A 568 32.15 17.46 8.85
N ASN A 569 33.13 18.32 9.03
CA ASN A 569 32.99 19.79 9.05
C ASN A 569 31.93 20.31 10.05
N GLY A 570 31.67 19.56 11.12
CA GLY A 570 30.83 20.00 12.23
C GLY A 570 29.42 19.45 12.31
N ASP A 571 28.84 18.88 11.22
CA ASP A 571 27.53 18.24 11.23
C ASP A 571 27.48 17.06 10.26
N LEU A 572 27.45 15.84 10.81
CA LEU A 572 27.36 14.62 10.02
C LEU A 572 26.03 14.52 9.24
N ARG A 573 24.93 15.03 9.79
CA ARG A 573 23.61 14.94 9.13
C ARG A 573 23.57 15.82 7.89
N HIS A 574 24.12 17.03 7.99
CA HIS A 574 24.24 17.93 6.85
C HIS A 574 25.13 17.33 5.76
N TYR A 575 26.28 16.77 6.17
CA TYR A 575 27.17 16.05 5.25
C TYR A 575 26.51 14.87 4.53
N LEU A 576 25.68 14.09 5.24
CA LEU A 576 24.91 12.98 4.66
C LEU A 576 23.83 13.49 3.68
N GLY A 577 23.12 14.58 4.05
CA GLY A 577 22.14 15.24 3.18
C GLY A 577 22.74 15.72 1.87
N ASP A 578 23.93 16.33 1.91
CA ASP A 578 24.68 16.78 0.72
C ASP A 578 25.10 15.61 -0.19
N LYS A 579 25.22 14.40 0.37
CA LYS A 579 25.51 13.16 -0.36
C LYS A 579 24.26 12.44 -0.83
N GLY A 580 23.05 12.99 -0.58
CA GLY A 580 21.78 12.37 -0.93
C GLY A 580 21.40 11.18 -0.04
N VAL A 581 22.01 11.03 1.14
CA VAL A 581 21.66 9.99 2.11
C VAL A 581 20.58 10.52 3.04
N GLY A 582 19.39 9.94 2.98
CA GLY A 582 18.27 10.29 3.85
C GLY A 582 18.56 9.98 5.32
N TYR A 583 18.04 10.80 6.23
CA TYR A 583 18.14 10.62 7.67
C TYR A 583 16.79 10.88 8.35
N ASP A 584 16.31 9.88 9.08
CA ASP A 584 15.14 10.00 9.96
C ASP A 584 15.56 9.91 11.42
N GLN A 585 14.96 10.70 12.30
CA GLN A 585 15.19 10.60 13.75
C GLN A 585 14.88 9.21 14.29
N ARG A 586 13.73 8.64 13.85
CA ARG A 586 13.28 7.29 14.19
C ARG A 586 13.62 6.35 13.04
N ASN A 587 14.78 5.74 13.11
CA ASN A 587 15.40 4.99 12.02
C ASN A 587 15.70 3.53 12.38
N ALA A 588 16.23 2.78 11.41
CA ALA A 588 16.56 1.38 11.58
C ALA A 588 17.70 1.13 12.58
N LEU A 589 18.60 2.09 12.79
CA LEU A 589 19.65 2.00 13.81
C LEU A 589 19.06 1.95 15.22
N VAL A 590 18.14 2.88 15.52
CA VAL A 590 17.43 2.94 16.81
C VAL A 590 16.66 1.66 17.08
N VAL A 591 15.93 1.18 16.08
CA VAL A 591 15.20 -0.10 16.17
C VAL A 591 16.15 -1.28 16.34
N GLY A 592 17.25 -1.31 15.59
CA GLY A 592 18.25 -2.37 15.66
C GLY A 592 18.84 -2.50 17.08
N ILE A 593 19.16 -1.38 17.72
CA ILE A 593 19.67 -1.34 19.09
C ILE A 593 18.58 -1.79 20.09
N ALA A 594 17.37 -1.21 20.02
CA ALA A 594 16.31 -1.48 20.97
C ALA A 594 15.76 -2.92 20.85
N MET A 595 15.48 -3.36 19.64
CA MET A 595 15.02 -4.73 19.37
C MET A 595 16.15 -5.74 19.60
N GLY A 596 17.40 -5.36 19.30
CA GLY A 596 18.59 -6.14 19.65
C GLY A 596 18.64 -6.40 21.16
N ALA A 597 18.50 -5.36 21.97
CA ALA A 597 18.47 -5.49 23.44
C ALA A 597 17.36 -6.42 23.94
N ALA A 598 16.18 -6.39 23.32
CA ALA A 598 15.06 -7.29 23.66
C ALA A 598 15.30 -8.76 23.27
N ILE A 599 16.11 -9.02 22.23
CA ILE A 599 16.35 -10.37 21.71
C ILE A 599 17.58 -11.02 22.35
N ILE A 600 18.55 -10.22 22.84
CA ILE A 600 19.77 -10.71 23.50
C ILE A 600 19.49 -11.80 24.55
N PRO A 601 18.53 -11.67 25.50
CA PRO A 601 18.29 -12.69 26.51
C PRO A 601 17.91 -14.05 25.90
N THR A 602 17.05 -14.05 24.90
CA THR A 602 16.59 -15.28 24.22
C THR A 602 17.76 -16.01 23.53
N ILE A 603 18.57 -15.29 22.75
CA ILE A 603 19.74 -15.87 22.06
C ILE A 603 20.77 -16.33 23.11
N TYR A 604 21.05 -15.51 24.12
CA TYR A 604 21.98 -15.80 25.18
C TYR A 604 21.62 -17.08 25.93
N THR A 605 20.39 -17.21 26.42
CA THR A 605 19.96 -18.36 27.23
C THR A 605 20.11 -19.67 26.47
N ILE A 606 19.62 -19.72 25.22
CA ILE A 606 19.69 -20.95 24.41
C ILE A 606 21.14 -21.27 24.02
N ALA A 607 21.93 -20.29 23.65
CA ALA A 607 23.34 -20.48 23.30
C ALA A 607 24.18 -20.90 24.54
N GLU A 608 23.94 -20.30 25.70
CA GLU A 608 24.62 -20.60 26.96
C GLU A 608 24.32 -22.04 27.41
N ASP A 609 23.06 -22.45 27.35
CA ASP A 609 22.64 -23.83 27.66
C ASP A 609 23.28 -24.86 26.70
N ALA A 610 23.37 -24.52 25.41
CA ALA A 610 24.02 -25.36 24.41
C ALA A 610 25.50 -25.55 24.68
N ILE A 611 26.22 -24.48 25.04
CA ILE A 611 27.65 -24.52 25.35
C ILE A 611 27.88 -25.25 26.66
N PHE A 612 27.07 -24.97 27.67
CA PHE A 612 27.21 -25.59 29.00
C PHE A 612 26.88 -27.10 29.00
N SER A 613 26.01 -27.54 28.09
CA SER A 613 25.63 -28.96 27.96
C SER A 613 26.71 -29.84 27.31
N VAL A 614 27.79 -29.25 26.79
CA VAL A 614 28.90 -29.99 26.21
C VAL A 614 29.54 -30.87 27.30
N PRO A 615 29.72 -32.19 27.08
CA PRO A 615 30.28 -33.11 28.09
C PRO A 615 31.68 -32.70 28.52
N LYS A 616 31.90 -32.58 29.83
CA LYS A 616 33.18 -32.10 30.40
C LYS A 616 34.39 -32.93 30.01
N HIS A 617 34.21 -34.25 29.82
CA HIS A 617 35.30 -35.16 29.43
C HIS A 617 35.91 -34.80 28.07
N LEU A 618 35.17 -34.14 27.15
CA LEU A 618 35.70 -33.68 25.87
C LEU A 618 36.64 -32.50 26.07
N SER A 619 36.23 -31.51 26.89
CA SER A 619 37.06 -30.34 27.17
C SER A 619 38.26 -30.70 28.05
N GLU A 620 38.11 -31.52 29.06
CA GLU A 620 39.19 -32.02 29.95
C GLU A 620 40.21 -32.88 29.19
N GLY A 621 39.72 -33.76 28.27
CA GLY A 621 40.55 -34.56 27.39
C GLY A 621 41.43 -33.72 26.46
N SER A 622 40.86 -32.67 25.85
CA SER A 622 41.60 -31.70 25.01
C SER A 622 42.69 -30.97 25.82
N LEU A 623 42.37 -30.49 27.02
CA LEU A 623 43.32 -29.81 27.90
C LEU A 623 44.42 -30.79 28.37
N ALA A 624 44.11 -32.06 28.66
CA ALA A 624 45.07 -33.08 29.05
C ALA A 624 46.08 -33.41 27.95
N LEU A 625 45.69 -33.26 26.68
CA LEU A 625 46.56 -33.40 25.50
C LEU A 625 47.42 -32.14 25.26
N GLY A 626 47.33 -31.10 26.10
CA GLY A 626 48.18 -29.91 26.03
C GLY A 626 47.56 -28.75 25.21
N ALA A 627 46.28 -28.83 24.80
CA ALA A 627 45.60 -27.71 24.16
C ALA A 627 45.38 -26.56 25.14
N THR A 628 45.45 -25.33 24.65
CA THR A 628 45.06 -24.13 25.43
C THR A 628 43.56 -24.07 25.62
N GLN A 629 43.08 -23.31 26.61
CA GLN A 629 41.63 -23.09 26.82
C GLN A 629 40.94 -22.53 25.58
N TRP A 630 41.59 -21.63 24.83
CA TRP A 630 41.07 -21.08 23.59
C TRP A 630 40.96 -22.13 22.46
N GLN A 631 42.00 -22.95 22.30
CA GLN A 631 41.98 -24.07 21.33
C GLN A 631 40.88 -25.07 21.65
N THR A 632 40.74 -25.46 22.94
CA THR A 632 39.67 -26.34 23.41
C THR A 632 38.28 -25.73 23.15
N LEU A 633 38.10 -24.41 23.42
CA LEU A 633 36.86 -23.72 23.16
C LEU A 633 36.50 -23.76 21.68
N THR A 634 37.43 -23.31 20.81
CA THR A 634 37.13 -23.16 19.37
C THR A 634 36.99 -24.49 18.64
N ASN A 635 37.85 -25.45 18.93
CA ASN A 635 37.94 -26.71 18.17
C ASN A 635 37.11 -27.87 18.73
N VAL A 636 36.68 -27.77 20.01
CA VAL A 636 35.90 -28.82 20.64
C VAL A 636 34.54 -28.29 21.10
N VAL A 637 34.52 -27.31 21.99
CA VAL A 637 33.28 -26.89 22.65
C VAL A 637 32.33 -26.18 21.68
N LEU A 638 32.78 -25.17 20.94
CA LEU A 638 31.95 -24.46 19.99
C LEU A 638 31.51 -25.33 18.81
N LEU A 639 32.37 -26.23 18.37
CA LEU A 639 32.01 -27.18 17.31
C LEU A 639 30.88 -28.11 17.75
N THR A 640 30.98 -28.66 18.97
CA THR A 640 29.94 -29.53 19.55
C THR A 640 28.66 -28.77 19.87
N ALA A 641 28.76 -27.51 20.33
CA ALA A 641 27.62 -26.66 20.68
C ALA A 641 26.98 -25.95 19.44
N SER A 642 27.63 -26.01 18.27
CA SER A 642 27.22 -25.24 17.07
C SER A 642 25.74 -25.44 16.65
N PRO A 643 25.12 -26.63 16.72
CA PRO A 643 23.70 -26.78 16.41
C PRO A 643 22.78 -26.00 17.36
N GLY A 644 23.19 -25.94 18.64
CA GLY A 644 22.44 -25.21 19.66
C GLY A 644 22.60 -23.69 19.50
N ILE A 645 23.82 -23.21 19.21
CA ILE A 645 24.09 -21.80 18.96
C ILE A 645 23.32 -21.34 17.71
N PHE A 646 23.34 -22.14 16.65
CA PHE A 646 22.54 -21.84 15.44
C PHE A 646 21.04 -21.74 15.77
N SER A 647 20.52 -22.71 16.55
CA SER A 647 19.12 -22.68 17.00
C SER A 647 18.80 -21.41 17.80
N ALA A 648 19.72 -20.95 18.65
CA ALA A 648 19.57 -19.71 19.41
C ALA A 648 19.41 -18.49 18.51
N VAL A 649 20.26 -18.35 17.49
CA VAL A 649 20.18 -17.25 16.51
C VAL A 649 18.89 -17.30 15.72
N MET A 650 18.46 -18.48 15.27
CA MET A 650 17.22 -18.63 14.51
C MET A 650 15.98 -18.36 15.36
N MET A 651 16.00 -18.74 16.64
CA MET A 651 14.92 -18.39 17.57
C MET A 651 14.85 -16.87 17.78
N GLY A 652 16.00 -16.21 17.92
CA GLY A 652 16.10 -14.75 17.96
C GLY A 652 15.57 -14.10 16.68
N LEU A 653 15.89 -14.65 15.50
CA LEU A 653 15.37 -14.19 14.21
C LEU A 653 13.84 -14.31 14.15
N GLY A 654 13.29 -15.46 14.54
CA GLY A 654 11.85 -15.68 14.56
C GLY A 654 11.12 -14.67 15.46
N ARG A 655 11.70 -14.36 16.64
CA ARG A 655 11.19 -13.33 17.54
C ARG A 655 11.29 -11.92 16.92
N ALA A 656 12.42 -11.60 16.27
CA ALA A 656 12.62 -10.31 15.60
C ALA A 656 11.60 -10.04 14.50
N VAL A 657 11.30 -11.04 13.68
CA VAL A 657 10.34 -10.92 12.58
C VAL A 657 8.92 -10.67 13.08
N GLY A 658 8.56 -11.26 14.23
CA GLY A 658 7.25 -11.07 14.85
C GLY A 658 7.13 -9.83 15.74
N GLU A 659 8.23 -9.07 15.96
CA GLU A 659 8.20 -7.93 16.87
C GLU A 659 7.38 -6.77 16.28
N THR A 660 6.39 -6.34 17.05
CA THR A 660 5.43 -5.32 16.62
C THR A 660 5.66 -3.99 17.32
N MET A 661 5.73 -4.01 18.66
CA MET A 661 5.62 -2.79 19.45
C MET A 661 6.91 -1.95 19.47
N ILE A 662 8.06 -2.60 19.46
CA ILE A 662 9.34 -1.87 19.38
C ILE A 662 9.44 -1.16 18.04
N VAL A 663 9.11 -1.85 16.94
CA VAL A 663 9.13 -1.25 15.60
C VAL A 663 8.12 -0.11 15.53
N LEU A 664 6.86 -0.33 15.95
CA LEU A 664 5.80 0.67 15.92
C LEU A 664 6.20 1.98 16.62
N MET A 665 6.85 1.90 17.78
CA MET A 665 7.19 3.04 18.60
C MET A 665 8.52 3.72 18.20
N ALA A 666 9.47 2.96 17.70
CA ALA A 666 10.85 3.41 17.47
C ALA A 666 11.18 3.75 16.02
N THR A 667 10.27 3.49 15.04
CA THR A 667 10.45 3.91 13.65
C THR A 667 9.49 5.03 13.25
N GLY A 668 9.80 5.70 12.13
CA GLY A 668 8.91 6.67 11.48
C GLY A 668 7.70 6.02 10.78
N ASN A 669 7.59 4.69 10.74
CA ASN A 669 6.52 3.92 10.09
C ASN A 669 6.29 4.25 8.60
N THR A 670 7.33 4.64 7.89
CA THR A 670 7.31 4.89 6.43
C THR A 670 7.57 3.59 5.67
N PRO A 671 6.70 3.16 4.74
CA PRO A 671 6.88 1.93 3.98
C PRO A 671 7.87 2.12 2.81
N LEU A 672 9.15 2.31 3.11
CA LEU A 672 10.22 2.51 2.15
C LEU A 672 10.98 1.21 1.85
N MET A 673 11.42 1.04 0.60
CA MET A 673 12.30 -0.05 0.18
C MET A 673 13.74 0.43 0.05
N ASP A 674 14.32 0.90 1.14
CA ASP A 674 15.70 1.33 1.20
C ASP A 674 16.48 0.54 2.28
N GLY A 675 17.73 0.14 1.93
CA GLY A 675 18.66 -0.51 2.85
C GLY A 675 19.38 0.45 3.81
N ASN A 676 19.12 1.76 3.73
CA ASN A 676 19.76 2.75 4.59
C ASN A 676 19.39 2.53 6.07
N ILE A 677 20.41 2.36 6.92
CA ILE A 677 20.24 2.17 8.37
C ILE A 677 19.71 3.43 9.08
N LEU A 678 19.88 4.60 8.47
CA LEU A 678 19.48 5.90 9.00
C LEU A 678 18.08 6.32 8.60
N GLU A 679 17.38 5.52 7.80
CA GLU A 679 15.98 5.74 7.43
C GLU A 679 15.04 4.82 8.17
N GLY A 680 13.79 5.28 8.31
CA GLY A 680 12.71 4.53 8.91
C GLY A 680 12.31 3.30 8.08
N MET A 681 11.34 2.56 8.58
CA MET A 681 10.74 1.42 7.90
C MET A 681 9.37 1.12 8.48
N ARG A 682 8.58 0.36 7.76
CA ARG A 682 7.30 -0.17 8.22
C ARG A 682 7.29 -1.68 8.06
N THR A 683 6.96 -2.42 9.12
CA THR A 683 6.92 -3.88 9.09
C THR A 683 5.50 -4.38 8.90
N LEU A 684 5.35 -5.64 8.44
CA LEU A 684 4.04 -6.29 8.32
C LEU A 684 3.27 -6.28 9.65
N ALA A 685 3.92 -6.63 10.75
CA ALA A 685 3.31 -6.67 12.07
C ALA A 685 2.87 -5.28 12.56
N ALA A 686 3.74 -4.27 12.41
CA ALA A 686 3.42 -2.90 12.79
C ALA A 686 2.30 -2.32 11.91
N ASN A 687 2.28 -2.61 10.62
CA ASN A 687 1.23 -2.18 9.70
C ASN A 687 -0.15 -2.73 10.12
N ILE A 688 -0.23 -4.02 10.43
CA ILE A 688 -1.47 -4.64 10.91
C ILE A 688 -1.95 -3.96 12.20
N ALA A 689 -1.04 -3.70 13.15
CA ALA A 689 -1.41 -3.08 14.43
C ALA A 689 -1.91 -1.64 14.27
N ILE A 690 -1.39 -0.88 13.30
CA ILE A 690 -1.80 0.50 13.03
C ILE A 690 -3.13 0.56 12.30
N GLU A 691 -3.27 -0.20 11.21
CA GLU A 691 -4.36 0.00 10.24
C GLU A 691 -5.58 -0.90 10.48
N MET A 692 -5.42 -2.04 11.21
CA MET A 692 -6.53 -2.95 11.46
C MET A 692 -7.71 -2.29 12.20
N PRO A 693 -7.50 -1.44 13.21
CA PRO A 693 -8.60 -0.78 13.91
C PRO A 693 -9.38 0.21 13.05
N GLU A 694 -8.75 0.75 11.99
CA GLU A 694 -9.34 1.75 11.08
C GLU A 694 -9.97 1.12 9.85
N SER A 695 -9.73 -0.17 9.60
CA SER A 695 -10.21 -0.86 8.41
C SER A 695 -11.66 -1.32 8.56
N GLU A 696 -12.48 -1.05 7.55
CA GLU A 696 -13.87 -1.52 7.49
C GLU A 696 -13.90 -3.04 7.22
N MET A 697 -14.72 -3.76 7.98
CA MET A 697 -14.86 -5.21 7.84
C MET A 697 -15.34 -5.60 6.43
N GLY A 698 -14.59 -6.49 5.78
CA GLY A 698 -14.91 -6.96 4.44
C GLY A 698 -14.39 -6.08 3.30
N SER A 699 -13.84 -4.89 3.58
CA SER A 699 -13.18 -4.04 2.58
C SER A 699 -11.92 -4.67 2.02
N THR A 700 -11.44 -4.16 0.89
CA THR A 700 -10.15 -4.58 0.30
C THR A 700 -9.01 -4.34 1.28
N HIS A 701 -8.98 -3.18 1.94
CA HIS A 701 -7.98 -2.84 2.96
C HIS A 701 -7.94 -3.89 4.08
N PHE A 702 -9.10 -4.22 4.67
CA PHE A 702 -9.21 -5.25 5.71
C PHE A 702 -8.62 -6.59 5.25
N ARG A 703 -9.00 -7.05 4.06
CA ARG A 703 -8.53 -8.34 3.51
C ARG A 703 -7.04 -8.31 3.17
N MET A 704 -6.50 -7.16 2.74
CA MET A 704 -5.07 -7.00 2.49
C MET A 704 -4.24 -7.05 3.78
N LEU A 705 -4.78 -6.55 4.91
CA LEU A 705 -4.14 -6.72 6.23
C LEU A 705 -4.14 -8.18 6.67
N PHE A 706 -5.20 -8.94 6.37
CA PHE A 706 -5.22 -10.41 6.60
C PHE A 706 -4.22 -11.13 5.68
N LEU A 707 -4.05 -10.68 4.44
CA LEU A 707 -3.01 -11.22 3.55
C LEU A 707 -1.61 -10.92 4.09
N ALA A 708 -1.38 -9.74 4.65
CA ALA A 708 -0.13 -9.39 5.33
C ALA A 708 0.11 -10.29 6.56
N ALA A 709 -0.92 -10.57 7.36
CA ALA A 709 -0.84 -11.50 8.48
C ALA A 709 -0.55 -12.93 8.03
N PHE A 710 -1.18 -13.39 6.95
CA PHE A 710 -0.91 -14.70 6.37
C PHE A 710 0.52 -14.81 5.83
N LEU A 711 1.01 -13.78 5.15
CA LEU A 711 2.40 -13.72 4.66
C LEU A 711 3.40 -13.78 5.82
N LEU A 712 3.14 -13.04 6.90
CA LEU A 712 3.96 -13.08 8.12
C LEU A 712 3.94 -14.47 8.77
N PHE A 713 2.77 -15.10 8.84
CA PHE A 713 2.62 -16.47 9.36
C PHE A 713 3.42 -17.48 8.52
N VAL A 714 3.27 -17.46 7.20
CA VAL A 714 4.01 -18.36 6.30
C VAL A 714 5.52 -18.12 6.39
N PHE A 715 5.95 -16.87 6.44
CA PHE A 715 7.36 -16.51 6.56
C PHE A 715 7.96 -17.02 7.88
N THR A 716 7.29 -16.78 9.01
CA THR A 716 7.76 -17.28 10.33
C THR A 716 7.76 -18.79 10.40
N PHE A 717 6.75 -19.46 9.85
CA PHE A 717 6.68 -20.89 9.76
C PHE A 717 7.83 -21.47 8.91
N PHE A 718 8.11 -20.85 7.76
CA PHE A 718 9.21 -21.26 6.87
C PHE A 718 10.57 -21.12 7.55
N VAL A 719 10.84 -19.96 8.18
CA VAL A 719 12.10 -19.69 8.89
C VAL A 719 12.31 -20.68 10.02
N ASN A 720 11.30 -20.94 10.84
CA ASN A 720 11.38 -21.87 11.95
C ASN A 720 11.55 -23.34 11.47
N SER A 721 10.88 -23.73 10.40
CA SER A 721 11.01 -25.07 9.81
C SER A 721 12.41 -25.28 9.21
N LEU A 722 12.93 -24.26 8.51
CA LEU A 722 14.29 -24.27 7.95
C LEU A 722 15.34 -24.38 9.08
N ALA A 723 15.15 -23.60 10.15
CA ALA A 723 16.01 -23.63 11.32
C ALA A 723 16.06 -25.03 11.96
N GLU A 724 14.89 -25.66 12.13
CA GLU A 724 14.80 -27.01 12.70
C GLU A 724 15.45 -28.06 11.78
N TRP A 725 15.24 -27.96 10.47
CA TRP A 725 15.87 -28.85 9.51
C TRP A 725 17.41 -28.75 9.53
N ILE A 726 17.95 -27.54 9.55
CA ILE A 726 19.40 -27.33 9.65
C ILE A 726 19.93 -27.82 11.00
N ARG A 727 19.21 -27.56 12.10
CA ARG A 727 19.57 -28.04 13.45
C ARG A 727 19.68 -29.53 13.49
N GLN A 728 18.71 -30.27 12.90
CA GLN A 728 18.73 -31.74 12.86
C GLN A 728 19.92 -32.27 12.04
N GLY A 729 20.18 -31.67 10.86
CA GLY A 729 21.33 -32.04 10.03
C GLY A 729 22.67 -31.83 10.74
N LEU A 730 22.83 -30.71 11.45
CA LEU A 730 24.04 -30.45 12.24
C LEU A 730 24.16 -31.41 13.42
N ARG A 731 23.06 -31.70 14.12
CA ARG A 731 23.05 -32.64 15.23
C ARG A 731 23.43 -34.06 14.80
N GLU A 732 22.94 -34.52 13.63
CA GLU A 732 23.32 -35.86 13.10
C GLU A 732 24.80 -35.89 12.74
N LYS A 733 25.33 -34.83 12.10
CA LYS A 733 26.74 -34.73 11.71
C LYS A 733 27.68 -34.76 12.92
N TYR A 734 27.32 -34.15 14.04
CA TYR A 734 28.17 -34.07 15.24
C TYR A 734 27.78 -35.10 16.33
N ARG A 735 26.80 -35.96 16.08
CA ARG A 735 26.40 -37.05 17.03
C ARG A 735 27.44 -38.17 17.13
N SER A 736 28.28 -38.31 16.11
CA SER A 736 29.32 -39.35 16.04
C SER A 736 30.68 -38.88 16.62
N LEU A 737 30.79 -37.61 17.04
CA LEU A 737 31.92 -37.10 17.81
C LEU A 737 31.65 -37.21 19.31
#